data_1715b0b57298af6379f8a4b6acdb8a2c
#
_entry.id   1715b0b57298af6379f8a4b6acdb8a2c
#
_cell.length_a   1.000
_cell.length_b   1.000
_cell.length_c   1.000
_cell.angle_alpha   90.00
_cell.angle_beta   90.00
_cell.angle_gamma   90.00
#
_symmetry.space_group_name_H-M   'P 1'
#
loop_
_entity.id
_entity.type
_entity.pdbx_description
1 polymer ?
#
loop_
_entity_poly.entity_id
_entity_poly.type
_entity_poly.pdbx_seq_one_letter_code
_entity_poly.pdbx_strand_id
1 'polypeptide(L)'
;MTDMWKTEGMAAVGAPMDRVEGRLKVTGGARYSAEMPVANVQHAVIVQSTVANARITSIDTATAEKLPGVVRVLTHHNMPKLSPQAGKPPASRFLTLLQDDIVYYNGQPIALVIADTLEHATDAAHRVTAKYASARPVTDMRASNRVSYAPESNGRKPDSTKGSVSAGLADADVRIAATYTTPIENHNPMEPHATIAAWEGDKLTVYDATQYVIGDRNTVAKTLGLSPDDVRLVSYFIGGGFGCKGSVWSHVPLAAMAAREIGKPVKLVLTRRQMYGPVGARPETEQKITLGAKRDGTLTAVRHDSVSHTSRFEDFLEPSAMQTRMLYASPNIETSHRLVKLDLGTPTYQRAPGEATGTFALESAMDELAEALHMDPLALRLKNYAEVDPDSGKPWSSKSLRECYRTGSERFGWSKRSATPGSMRDGDVAIGYGMATATYPTNRQKASALVRLTGDGRGGVRALVQTASQDIGTGTYTVMTQVAADALGLSVEQVRVEIGDSRMPPSPVSGGSMTAASTGSAIDVVCRQARSELAAQGVTDLTSMGAYLDRQPDRSLTVRADSAPGEDARKYSMHSFGAVFVEVRVDRELGEIRVPRVVASYGAGRILNAKTAHSQLIGGVVWGLGMALEEETLVDPRTARYMNADLAEYHVPVNADVGTLDLSFVEEHDPYVNPIGVKGIGEIGITGVAAAIANAVYNATGVRVRDLPITLDKVMEKTRV
;
A
#
# COMPACT_ATOMS: atom_id res chain seq x y z
N MET A 1 -2.56 10.88 -38.65
CA MET A 1 -1.34 10.23 -39.13
C MET A 1 -1.44 8.77 -38.78
N THR A 2 -1.58 7.91 -39.78
CA THR A 2 -1.51 6.45 -39.63
C THR A 2 -0.17 6.11 -39.02
N ASP A 3 -0.16 5.33 -37.94
CA ASP A 3 1.06 4.93 -37.23
C ASP A 3 1.85 3.95 -38.12
N MET A 4 2.76 4.45 -38.93
CA MET A 4 3.58 3.70 -39.93
C MET A 4 4.50 2.65 -39.29
N TRP A 5 4.54 2.60 -37.95
CA TRP A 5 5.40 1.70 -37.18
C TRP A 5 4.66 0.46 -36.64
N LYS A 6 3.36 0.33 -36.87
CA LYS A 6 2.62 -0.88 -36.52
C LYS A 6 2.98 -2.01 -37.50
N THR A 7 3.81 -2.92 -37.04
CA THR A 7 3.80 -4.30 -37.54
C THR A 7 2.48 -4.92 -37.12
N GLU A 8 1.61 -5.27 -38.05
CA GLU A 8 0.37 -5.99 -37.79
C GLU A 8 0.69 -7.25 -36.93
N GLY A 9 0.12 -7.34 -35.74
CA GLY A 9 0.17 -8.53 -34.91
C GLY A 9 0.96 -8.48 -33.61
N MET A 10 1.63 -7.36 -33.24
CA MET A 10 2.48 -7.30 -32.01
C MET A 10 2.12 -6.18 -31.04
N ALA A 11 0.88 -6.12 -30.55
CA ALA A 11 0.59 -5.30 -29.38
C ALA A 11 1.04 -6.05 -28.13
N ALA A 12 2.19 -5.67 -27.53
CA ALA A 12 2.66 -6.25 -26.29
C ALA A 12 1.79 -5.80 -25.10
N VAL A 13 1.32 -4.55 -25.12
CA VAL A 13 0.40 -4.01 -24.11
C VAL A 13 -0.97 -4.65 -24.24
N GLY A 14 -1.48 -5.19 -23.11
CA GLY A 14 -2.72 -5.96 -23.03
C GLY A 14 -2.52 -7.46 -23.07
N ALA A 15 -1.39 -7.93 -23.64
CA ALA A 15 -1.10 -9.35 -23.68
C ALA A 15 -0.84 -9.91 -22.26
N PRO A 16 -1.32 -11.14 -21.96
CA PRO A 16 -1.12 -11.81 -20.68
C PRO A 16 0.28 -12.44 -20.61
N MET A 17 1.32 -11.63 -20.73
CA MET A 17 2.71 -12.08 -20.72
C MET A 17 3.15 -12.55 -19.34
N ASP A 18 4.00 -13.58 -19.32
CA ASP A 18 4.72 -13.99 -18.13
C ASP A 18 5.75 -12.93 -17.72
N ARG A 19 6.11 -12.90 -16.44
CA ARG A 19 7.09 -11.94 -15.94
C ARG A 19 8.44 -12.12 -16.59
N VAL A 20 9.00 -11.08 -17.21
CA VAL A 20 10.34 -11.12 -17.82
C VAL A 20 11.42 -11.43 -16.79
N GLU A 21 11.20 -11.04 -15.53
CA GLU A 21 12.06 -11.32 -14.37
C GLU A 21 11.72 -12.63 -13.66
N GLY A 22 10.66 -13.34 -14.07
CA GLY A 22 10.13 -14.52 -13.36
C GLY A 22 11.16 -15.63 -13.18
N ARG A 23 11.95 -15.94 -14.20
CA ARG A 23 13.00 -16.95 -14.11
C ARG A 23 14.04 -16.63 -13.03
N LEU A 24 14.47 -15.36 -12.93
CA LEU A 24 15.42 -14.94 -11.89
C LEU A 24 14.86 -15.20 -10.48
N LYS A 25 13.56 -14.92 -10.27
CA LYS A 25 12.90 -15.11 -8.97
C LYS A 25 12.81 -16.60 -8.58
N VAL A 26 12.35 -17.46 -9.50
CA VAL A 26 12.13 -18.88 -9.18
C VAL A 26 13.40 -19.73 -9.15
N THR A 27 14.52 -19.22 -9.68
CA THR A 27 15.83 -19.92 -9.68
C THR A 27 16.81 -19.36 -8.63
N GLY A 28 16.39 -18.39 -7.79
CA GLY A 28 17.26 -17.74 -6.82
C GLY A 28 18.27 -16.76 -7.44
N GLY A 29 18.10 -16.40 -8.72
CA GLY A 29 18.95 -15.41 -9.40
C GLY A 29 18.60 -13.97 -9.06
N ALA A 30 17.38 -13.69 -8.61
CA ALA A 30 16.99 -12.37 -8.11
C ALA A 30 17.69 -12.08 -6.78
N ARG A 31 18.33 -10.92 -6.67
CA ARG A 31 19.02 -10.49 -5.46
C ARG A 31 18.19 -9.46 -4.72
N TYR A 32 17.72 -9.82 -3.54
CA TYR A 32 17.05 -8.93 -2.60
C TYR A 32 18.08 -8.15 -1.78
N SER A 33 17.65 -7.13 -1.05
CA SER A 33 18.57 -6.18 -0.41
C SER A 33 19.55 -6.83 0.56
N ALA A 34 19.11 -7.82 1.35
CA ALA A 34 19.98 -8.58 2.26
C ALA A 34 20.97 -9.53 1.56
N GLU A 35 20.76 -9.82 0.26
CA GLU A 35 21.53 -10.80 -0.52
C GLU A 35 22.56 -10.14 -1.45
N MET A 36 22.67 -8.81 -1.42
CA MET A 36 23.61 -8.11 -2.26
C MET A 36 25.05 -8.47 -1.86
N PRO A 37 25.91 -8.83 -2.83
CA PRO A 37 27.25 -9.34 -2.57
C PRO A 37 28.19 -8.19 -2.21
N VAL A 38 28.26 -7.84 -0.92
CA VAL A 38 29.16 -6.83 -0.39
C VAL A 38 30.27 -7.52 0.39
N ALA A 39 31.52 -7.28 0.01
CA ALA A 39 32.69 -7.90 0.64
C ALA A 39 32.90 -7.38 2.08
N ASN A 40 33.42 -8.22 2.96
CA ASN A 40 33.80 -7.88 4.35
C ASN A 40 32.65 -7.30 5.19
N VAL A 41 31.39 -7.64 4.87
CA VAL A 41 30.21 -7.15 5.57
C VAL A 41 30.21 -7.64 7.02
N GLN A 42 29.92 -6.73 7.95
CA GLN A 42 29.65 -7.03 9.36
C GLN A 42 28.13 -7.09 9.58
N HIS A 43 27.69 -7.82 10.59
CA HIS A 43 26.29 -8.01 10.91
C HIS A 43 25.88 -7.14 12.10
N ALA A 44 24.77 -6.45 11.99
CA ALA A 44 24.22 -5.65 13.07
C ALA A 44 22.86 -6.19 13.52
N VAL A 45 22.64 -6.21 14.84
CA VAL A 45 21.39 -6.60 15.49
C VAL A 45 20.93 -5.47 16.42
N ILE A 46 19.68 -5.04 16.26
CA ILE A 46 19.05 -4.05 17.12
C ILE A 46 18.64 -4.69 18.44
N VAL A 47 19.02 -4.07 19.56
CA VAL A 47 18.44 -4.31 20.88
C VAL A 47 17.26 -3.36 21.06
N GLN A 48 16.09 -3.91 21.40
CA GLN A 48 14.86 -3.16 21.53
C GLN A 48 14.49 -2.93 23.01
N SER A 49 13.81 -1.83 23.29
CA SER A 49 13.20 -1.60 24.60
C SER A 49 12.10 -2.62 24.90
N THR A 50 11.97 -2.95 26.17
CA THR A 50 10.91 -3.85 26.68
C THR A 50 9.73 -3.11 27.30
N VAL A 51 9.78 -1.78 27.28
CA VAL A 51 8.78 -0.88 27.87
C VAL A 51 8.46 0.25 26.89
N ALA A 52 7.37 0.95 27.15
CA ALA A 52 7.02 2.22 26.50
C ALA A 52 6.97 3.35 27.55
N ASN A 53 6.94 4.61 27.10
CA ASN A 53 6.81 5.80 27.93
C ASN A 53 7.81 5.80 29.10
N ALA A 54 9.11 5.79 28.78
CA ALA A 54 10.18 5.60 29.74
C ALA A 54 11.43 6.44 29.44
N ARG A 55 12.36 6.45 30.40
CA ARG A 55 13.76 6.85 30.19
C ARG A 55 14.68 5.70 30.57
N ILE A 56 15.75 5.52 29.80
CA ILE A 56 16.81 4.58 30.14
C ILE A 56 17.63 5.17 31.29
N THR A 57 17.64 4.51 32.45
CA THR A 57 18.42 4.94 33.62
C THR A 57 19.81 4.34 33.62
N SER A 58 19.96 3.16 33.02
CA SER A 58 21.27 2.56 32.76
C SER A 58 21.15 1.53 31.63
N ILE A 59 22.23 1.36 30.86
CA ILE A 59 22.38 0.32 29.86
C ILE A 59 23.73 -0.34 30.06
N ASP A 60 23.75 -1.66 30.24
CA ASP A 60 24.97 -2.45 30.45
C ASP A 60 25.30 -3.22 29.19
N THR A 61 26.46 -2.93 28.60
CA THR A 61 27.01 -3.55 27.40
C THR A 61 28.27 -4.36 27.67
N ALA A 62 28.80 -4.32 28.90
CA ALA A 62 30.13 -4.82 29.25
C ALA A 62 30.31 -6.34 28.97
N THR A 63 29.27 -7.14 29.17
CA THR A 63 29.31 -8.56 28.84
C THR A 63 29.26 -8.80 27.33
N ALA A 64 28.41 -8.06 26.62
CA ALA A 64 28.28 -8.18 25.16
C ALA A 64 29.58 -7.80 24.44
N GLU A 65 30.24 -6.73 24.86
CA GLU A 65 31.49 -6.22 24.25
C GLU A 65 32.66 -7.18 24.35
N LYS A 66 32.62 -8.11 25.33
CA LYS A 66 33.71 -9.10 25.53
C LYS A 66 33.50 -10.39 24.78
N LEU A 67 32.37 -10.60 24.13
CA LEU A 67 32.09 -11.83 23.40
C LEU A 67 32.94 -11.92 22.12
N PRO A 68 33.37 -13.14 21.74
CA PRO A 68 34.10 -13.35 20.50
C PRO A 68 33.33 -12.80 19.28
N GLY A 69 34.06 -12.21 18.35
CA GLY A 69 33.48 -11.69 17.10
C GLY A 69 32.75 -10.35 17.21
N VAL A 70 32.50 -9.85 18.42
CA VAL A 70 31.86 -8.54 18.61
C VAL A 70 32.84 -7.44 18.24
N VAL A 71 32.42 -6.55 17.33
CA VAL A 71 33.20 -5.43 16.83
C VAL A 71 32.89 -4.17 17.62
N ARG A 72 31.60 -3.90 17.88
CA ARG A 72 31.15 -2.68 18.54
C ARG A 72 29.75 -2.84 19.12
N VAL A 73 29.47 -2.21 20.25
CA VAL A 73 28.11 -1.99 20.77
C VAL A 73 27.84 -0.49 20.84
N LEU A 74 26.84 -0.04 20.12
CA LEU A 74 26.41 1.36 20.06
C LEU A 74 25.15 1.57 20.89
N THR A 75 25.14 2.64 21.69
CA THR A 75 24.03 3.08 22.54
C THR A 75 23.94 4.61 22.47
N HIS A 76 22.98 5.21 23.16
CA HIS A 76 22.88 6.68 23.25
C HIS A 76 24.11 7.37 23.89
N HIS A 77 25.00 6.62 24.56
CA HIS A 77 26.22 7.15 25.15
C HIS A 77 27.36 7.34 24.14
N ASN A 78 27.45 6.49 23.11
CA ASN A 78 28.56 6.44 22.19
C ASN A 78 28.17 6.49 20.70
N MET A 79 26.88 6.58 20.38
CA MET A 79 26.42 6.82 19.01
C MET A 79 26.83 8.24 18.56
N PRO A 80 27.42 8.42 17.37
CA PRO A 80 27.72 9.74 16.83
C PRO A 80 26.48 10.64 16.84
N LYS A 81 26.66 11.90 17.27
CA LYS A 81 25.55 12.85 17.35
C LYS A 81 25.22 13.42 15.99
N LEU A 82 23.94 13.49 15.71
CA LEU A 82 23.38 14.07 14.49
C LEU A 82 22.83 15.47 14.76
N SER A 83 22.93 16.34 13.77
CA SER A 83 22.19 17.60 13.79
C SER A 83 20.70 17.30 13.58
N PRO A 84 19.79 17.88 14.39
CA PRO A 84 18.36 17.66 14.20
C PRO A 84 17.91 18.05 12.79
N GLN A 85 17.34 17.12 12.06
CA GLN A 85 16.82 17.34 10.71
C GLN A 85 15.38 16.91 10.64
N ALA A 86 14.46 17.86 10.41
CA ALA A 86 13.07 17.53 10.15
C ALA A 86 12.89 16.98 8.72
N GLY A 87 12.42 15.76 8.59
CA GLY A 87 12.00 15.17 7.33
C GLY A 87 10.52 15.42 7.07
N LYS A 88 10.05 15.07 5.85
CA LYS A 88 8.61 15.11 5.49
C LYS A 88 8.14 13.75 4.98
N PRO A 89 6.95 13.30 5.39
CA PRO A 89 6.33 12.12 4.81
C PRO A 89 6.15 12.25 3.27
N PRO A 90 6.05 11.12 2.52
CA PRO A 90 6.03 9.74 3.02
C PRO A 90 7.40 9.15 3.33
N ALA A 91 8.48 9.59 2.67
CA ALA A 91 9.79 8.98 2.80
C ALA A 91 10.44 9.20 4.17
N SER A 92 10.19 10.35 4.81
CA SER A 92 10.76 10.68 6.11
C SER A 92 9.77 10.48 7.25
N ARG A 93 10.26 9.89 8.33
CA ARG A 93 9.55 9.66 9.58
C ARG A 93 10.36 10.18 10.75
N PHE A 94 9.75 10.24 11.94
CA PHE A 94 10.49 10.43 13.17
C PHE A 94 11.35 9.19 13.46
N LEU A 95 12.68 9.39 13.52
CA LEU A 95 13.65 8.30 13.63
C LEU A 95 14.26 8.27 15.04
N THR A 96 14.23 7.09 15.66
CA THR A 96 14.92 6.85 16.94
C THR A 96 16.32 6.30 16.64
N LEU A 97 17.33 7.18 16.70
CA LEU A 97 18.69 6.91 16.23
C LEU A 97 19.73 6.87 17.37
N LEU A 98 19.34 6.42 18.54
CA LEU A 98 20.19 6.34 19.73
C LEU A 98 20.80 7.71 20.09
N GLN A 99 20.03 8.79 19.98
CA GLN A 99 20.52 10.15 20.24
C GLN A 99 20.30 10.62 21.68
N ASP A 100 19.36 10.00 22.37
CA ASP A 100 18.98 10.31 23.77
C ASP A 100 18.53 9.04 24.51
N ASP A 101 18.13 9.21 25.79
CA ASP A 101 17.66 8.16 26.70
C ASP A 101 16.14 7.95 26.69
N ILE A 102 15.40 8.62 25.78
CA ILE A 102 13.94 8.59 25.77
C ILE A 102 13.43 7.32 25.05
N VAL A 103 12.48 6.64 25.69
CA VAL A 103 11.77 5.49 25.12
C VAL A 103 10.30 5.84 24.95
N TYR A 104 9.88 5.98 23.71
CA TYR A 104 8.51 6.36 23.37
C TYR A 104 7.57 5.16 23.30
N TYR A 105 8.02 4.04 22.73
CA TYR A 105 7.21 2.85 22.48
C TYR A 105 7.97 1.56 22.76
N ASN A 106 7.26 0.50 23.06
CA ASN A 106 7.83 -0.85 23.20
C ASN A 106 8.37 -1.35 21.86
N GLY A 107 9.60 -1.88 21.84
CA GLY A 107 10.27 -2.27 20.62
C GLY A 107 11.15 -1.17 19.98
N GLN A 108 11.23 0.03 20.57
CA GLN A 108 12.13 1.09 20.11
C GLN A 108 13.60 0.63 20.19
N PRO A 109 14.43 0.91 19.16
CA PRO A 109 15.88 0.68 19.22
C PRO A 109 16.52 1.43 20.40
N ILE A 110 17.27 0.72 21.24
CA ILE A 110 18.03 1.28 22.38
C ILE A 110 19.53 0.99 22.31
N ALA A 111 19.92 -0.03 21.56
CA ALA A 111 21.31 -0.31 21.24
C ALA A 111 21.41 -1.00 19.88
N LEU A 112 22.62 -1.00 19.32
CA LEU A 112 23.00 -1.71 18.11
C LEU A 112 24.28 -2.49 18.35
N VAL A 113 24.22 -3.81 18.22
CA VAL A 113 25.36 -4.70 18.35
C VAL A 113 25.88 -5.06 16.98
N ILE A 114 27.19 -4.92 16.76
CA ILE A 114 27.86 -5.19 15.49
C ILE A 114 28.89 -6.30 15.73
N ALA A 115 28.85 -7.34 14.91
CA ALA A 115 29.78 -8.47 15.00
C ALA A 115 30.15 -8.99 13.59
N ASP A 116 31.13 -9.89 13.54
CA ASP A 116 31.64 -10.51 12.31
C ASP A 116 30.62 -11.50 11.69
N THR A 117 29.72 -12.10 12.51
CA THR A 117 28.64 -12.97 12.06
C THR A 117 27.30 -12.55 12.68
N LEU A 118 26.18 -13.00 12.09
CA LEU A 118 24.85 -12.76 12.63
C LEU A 118 24.64 -13.45 13.98
N GLU A 119 25.21 -14.65 14.13
CA GLU A 119 25.13 -15.45 15.35
C GLU A 119 25.83 -14.74 16.52
N HIS A 120 27.06 -14.24 16.30
CA HIS A 120 27.77 -13.47 17.32
C HIS A 120 27.05 -12.16 17.67
N ALA A 121 26.51 -11.43 16.67
CA ALA A 121 25.73 -10.23 16.91
C ALA A 121 24.45 -10.52 17.71
N THR A 122 23.80 -11.64 17.43
CA THR A 122 22.55 -12.07 18.10
C THR A 122 22.80 -12.48 19.56
N ASP A 123 23.83 -13.33 19.81
CA ASP A 123 24.17 -13.72 21.18
C ASP A 123 24.58 -12.49 22.02
N ALA A 124 25.40 -11.63 21.45
CA ALA A 124 25.79 -10.40 22.14
C ALA A 124 24.62 -9.44 22.41
N ALA A 125 23.68 -9.33 21.47
CA ALA A 125 22.47 -8.52 21.67
C ALA A 125 21.63 -9.00 22.85
N HIS A 126 21.54 -10.30 23.07
CA HIS A 126 20.85 -10.89 24.23
C HIS A 126 21.56 -10.62 25.57
N ARG A 127 22.83 -10.21 25.57
CA ARG A 127 23.59 -9.87 26.79
C ARG A 127 23.52 -8.37 27.14
N VAL A 128 23.00 -7.55 26.27
CA VAL A 128 22.76 -6.14 26.58
C VAL A 128 21.53 -6.02 27.48
N THR A 129 21.66 -5.35 28.62
CA THR A 129 20.55 -5.14 29.55
C THR A 129 20.33 -3.65 29.81
N ALA A 130 19.06 -3.25 29.95
CA ALA A 130 18.70 -1.87 30.25
C ALA A 130 17.76 -1.79 31.44
N LYS A 131 17.90 -0.73 32.25
CA LYS A 131 16.96 -0.36 33.32
C LYS A 131 16.24 0.91 32.93
N TYR A 132 15.00 1.02 33.34
CA TYR A 132 14.13 2.10 32.93
C TYR A 132 13.45 2.77 34.12
N ALA A 133 13.24 4.08 34.02
CA ALA A 133 12.23 4.80 34.76
C ALA A 133 11.01 4.93 33.83
N SER A 134 10.00 4.09 34.06
CA SER A 134 8.81 4.02 33.20
C SER A 134 7.55 4.54 33.87
N ALA A 135 6.68 5.17 33.10
CA ALA A 135 5.29 5.46 33.47
C ALA A 135 4.36 4.42 32.79
N ARG A 136 3.13 4.32 33.29
CA ARG A 136 2.11 3.45 32.66
C ARG A 136 1.85 3.94 31.23
N PRO A 137 1.94 3.08 30.21
CA PRO A 137 1.68 3.49 28.84
C PRO A 137 0.17 3.69 28.58
N VAL A 138 -0.13 4.57 27.65
CA VAL A 138 -1.46 4.79 27.09
C VAL A 138 -1.54 4.00 25.78
N THR A 139 -2.38 2.96 25.76
CA THR A 139 -2.48 2.02 24.63
C THR A 139 -3.90 1.83 24.10
N ASP A 140 -4.91 2.36 24.80
CA ASP A 140 -6.32 2.21 24.45
C ASP A 140 -6.86 3.53 23.89
N MET A 141 -7.16 3.55 22.61
CA MET A 141 -7.69 4.71 21.91
C MET A 141 -9.07 5.11 22.42
N ARG A 142 -9.90 4.16 22.84
CA ARG A 142 -11.27 4.41 23.28
C ARG A 142 -11.28 5.06 24.65
N ALA A 143 -10.45 4.59 25.57
CA ALA A 143 -10.28 5.22 26.88
C ALA A 143 -9.68 6.63 26.76
N SER A 144 -8.82 6.85 25.77
CA SER A 144 -8.12 8.11 25.51
C SER A 144 -8.86 9.05 24.55
N ASN A 145 -10.00 8.67 24.04
CA ASN A 145 -10.76 9.39 23.00
C ASN A 145 -11.13 10.83 23.39
N ARG A 146 -11.20 11.14 24.67
CA ARG A 146 -11.48 12.50 25.18
C ARG A 146 -10.43 13.55 24.79
N VAL A 147 -9.23 13.11 24.44
CA VAL A 147 -8.08 13.95 24.00
C VAL A 147 -7.86 13.91 22.49
N SER A 148 -8.88 13.51 21.73
CA SER A 148 -8.78 13.52 20.27
C SER A 148 -8.70 14.95 19.73
N TYR A 149 -7.93 15.12 18.64
CA TYR A 149 -7.69 16.42 18.01
C TYR A 149 -7.72 16.31 16.49
N ALA A 150 -7.99 17.43 15.82
CA ALA A 150 -7.88 17.50 14.36
C ALA A 150 -6.40 17.54 13.97
N PRO A 151 -5.93 16.64 13.05
CA PRO A 151 -4.56 16.69 12.58
C PRO A 151 -4.30 17.94 11.74
N GLU A 152 -3.04 18.37 11.67
CA GLU A 152 -2.65 19.40 10.72
C GLU A 152 -2.84 18.91 9.27
N SER A 153 -3.28 19.81 8.40
CA SER A 153 -3.52 19.51 6.99
C SER A 153 -2.20 19.34 6.23
N ASN A 154 -1.85 18.11 5.88
CA ASN A 154 -0.76 17.80 4.94
C ASN A 154 -1.26 17.78 3.48
N GLY A 155 -1.98 18.84 3.07
CA GLY A 155 -2.53 18.97 1.73
C GLY A 155 -3.93 18.37 1.52
N ARG A 156 -4.47 17.62 2.51
CA ARG A 156 -5.86 17.13 2.53
C ARG A 156 -6.55 17.68 3.78
N LYS A 157 -7.68 18.37 3.61
CA LYS A 157 -8.46 18.87 4.75
C LYS A 157 -9.01 17.69 5.56
N PRO A 158 -8.77 17.62 6.88
CA PRO A 158 -9.32 16.56 7.71
C PRO A 158 -10.85 16.58 7.72
N ASP A 159 -11.44 17.74 7.72
CA ASP A 159 -12.89 17.95 7.75
C ASP A 159 -13.40 18.47 6.40
N SER A 160 -14.60 18.04 6.02
CA SER A 160 -15.32 18.54 4.83
C SER A 160 -16.81 18.61 5.11
N THR A 161 -17.45 19.67 4.62
CA THR A 161 -18.90 19.89 4.76
C THR A 161 -19.48 20.38 3.43
N LYS A 162 -20.55 19.73 2.99
CA LYS A 162 -21.38 20.11 1.86
C LYS A 162 -22.83 20.15 2.33
N GLY A 163 -23.53 21.24 2.08
CA GLY A 163 -24.92 21.44 2.51
C GLY A 163 -25.08 21.49 4.05
N SER A 164 -26.19 21.00 4.56
CA SER A 164 -26.51 20.91 5.99
C SER A 164 -26.98 19.52 6.36
N VAL A 165 -26.10 18.74 6.97
CA VAL A 165 -26.43 17.36 7.41
C VAL A 165 -27.55 17.35 8.44
N SER A 166 -27.63 18.34 9.33
CA SER A 166 -28.73 18.44 10.31
C SER A 166 -30.09 18.65 9.62
N ALA A 167 -30.17 19.52 8.61
CA ALA A 167 -31.37 19.71 7.81
C ALA A 167 -31.73 18.44 6.99
N GLY A 168 -30.73 17.82 6.35
CA GLY A 168 -30.92 16.60 5.59
C GLY A 168 -31.40 15.43 6.46
N LEU A 169 -30.90 15.29 7.69
CA LEU A 169 -31.38 14.30 8.65
C LEU A 169 -32.80 14.63 9.14
N ALA A 170 -33.14 15.92 9.33
CA ALA A 170 -34.50 16.30 9.70
C ALA A 170 -35.51 15.95 8.59
N ASP A 171 -35.11 16.06 7.32
CA ASP A 171 -35.91 15.75 6.13
C ASP A 171 -35.96 14.23 5.81
N ALA A 172 -35.16 13.41 6.47
CA ALA A 172 -35.10 11.98 6.22
C ALA A 172 -36.31 11.23 6.81
N ASP A 173 -36.89 10.31 6.02
CA ASP A 173 -37.95 9.39 6.48
C ASP A 173 -37.36 8.21 7.26
N VAL A 174 -36.16 7.75 6.87
CA VAL A 174 -35.42 6.67 7.52
C VAL A 174 -34.03 7.17 7.87
N ARG A 175 -33.55 6.81 9.07
CA ARG A 175 -32.22 7.18 9.57
C ARG A 175 -31.56 5.95 10.18
N ILE A 176 -30.27 5.81 9.94
CA ILE A 176 -29.41 4.87 10.65
C ILE A 176 -28.24 5.64 11.29
N ALA A 177 -27.75 5.14 12.41
CA ALA A 177 -26.53 5.61 13.03
C ALA A 177 -25.83 4.43 13.68
N ALA A 178 -24.57 4.19 13.29
CA ALA A 178 -23.80 3.06 13.79
C ALA A 178 -22.31 3.42 13.89
N THR A 179 -21.61 2.69 14.76
CA THR A 179 -20.16 2.79 14.93
C THR A 179 -19.52 1.51 14.43
N TYR A 180 -18.47 1.66 13.63
CA TYR A 180 -17.69 0.59 13.03
C TYR A 180 -16.24 0.71 13.48
N THR A 181 -15.59 -0.40 13.81
CA THR A 181 -14.19 -0.40 14.24
C THR A 181 -13.33 -1.36 13.45
N THR A 182 -12.09 -0.96 13.19
CA THR A 182 -11.06 -1.81 12.62
C THR A 182 -9.87 -1.89 13.58
N PRO A 183 -9.21 -3.05 13.72
CA PRO A 183 -8.08 -3.22 14.61
C PRO A 183 -6.80 -2.61 14.04
N ILE A 184 -5.69 -2.72 14.79
CA ILE A 184 -4.34 -2.51 14.26
C ILE A 184 -3.98 -3.71 13.37
N GLU A 185 -3.50 -3.46 12.14
CA GLU A 185 -3.06 -4.50 11.20
C GLU A 185 -1.61 -4.30 10.78
N ASN A 186 -0.81 -5.36 10.80
CA ASN A 186 0.59 -5.34 10.37
C ASN A 186 0.75 -5.87 8.95
N HIS A 187 1.67 -5.27 8.19
CA HIS A 187 1.89 -5.56 6.76
C HIS A 187 2.43 -6.96 6.48
N ASN A 188 3.26 -7.47 7.37
CA ASN A 188 3.89 -8.80 7.30
C ASN A 188 4.44 -9.20 5.92
N PRO A 189 5.18 -8.31 5.20
CA PRO A 189 5.82 -8.72 3.95
C PRO A 189 6.73 -9.93 4.19
N MET A 190 6.79 -10.87 3.23
CA MET A 190 7.62 -12.09 3.40
C MET A 190 9.10 -11.75 3.56
N GLU A 191 9.61 -10.77 2.82
CA GLU A 191 10.93 -10.20 3.05
C GLU A 191 10.89 -9.24 4.23
N PRO A 192 11.63 -9.50 5.32
CA PRO A 192 11.83 -8.51 6.38
C PRO A 192 12.49 -7.23 5.86
N HIS A 193 12.40 -6.14 6.62
CA HIS A 193 13.19 -4.95 6.35
C HIS A 193 14.68 -5.27 6.46
N ALA A 194 15.46 -4.87 5.46
CA ALA A 194 16.87 -5.20 5.36
C ALA A 194 17.65 -4.08 4.70
N THR A 195 18.79 -3.74 5.28
CA THR A 195 19.69 -2.71 4.78
C THR A 195 21.14 -3.21 4.82
N ILE A 196 21.91 -2.95 3.75
CA ILE A 196 23.36 -3.04 3.76
C ILE A 196 23.90 -1.64 3.44
N ALA A 197 24.71 -1.08 4.32
CA ALA A 197 25.35 0.22 4.13
C ALA A 197 26.86 0.06 3.98
N ALA A 198 27.45 0.73 2.98
CA ALA A 198 28.88 0.70 2.69
C ALA A 198 29.38 2.08 2.33
N TRP A 199 30.52 2.48 2.89
CA TRP A 199 31.19 3.76 2.63
C TRP A 199 32.45 3.56 1.79
N GLU A 200 32.65 4.47 0.83
CA GLU A 200 33.90 4.68 0.08
C GLU A 200 34.29 6.15 0.21
N GLY A 201 35.19 6.46 1.15
CA GLY A 201 35.45 7.84 1.56
C GLY A 201 34.14 8.47 2.11
N ASP A 202 33.70 9.56 1.49
CA ASP A 202 32.46 10.26 1.85
C ASP A 202 31.24 9.84 1.01
N LYS A 203 31.39 8.84 0.13
CA LYS A 203 30.30 8.29 -0.67
C LYS A 203 29.64 7.10 0.03
N LEU A 204 28.33 7.15 0.20
CA LEU A 204 27.53 6.10 0.82
C LEU A 204 26.72 5.33 -0.22
N THR A 205 26.88 4.01 -0.26
CA THR A 205 25.97 3.11 -0.98
C THR A 205 25.11 2.35 0.04
N VAL A 206 23.81 2.39 -0.18
CA VAL A 206 22.80 1.69 0.64
C VAL A 206 22.01 0.74 -0.25
N TYR A 207 22.04 -0.55 0.06
CA TYR A 207 21.12 -1.54 -0.49
C TYR A 207 19.99 -1.69 0.53
N ASP A 208 18.79 -1.27 0.17
CA ASP A 208 17.65 -1.24 1.08
C ASP A 208 16.38 -1.84 0.46
N ALA A 209 15.58 -2.51 1.28
CA ALA A 209 14.29 -3.03 0.86
C ALA A 209 13.24 -1.91 0.89
N THR A 210 13.24 -1.04 -0.11
CA THR A 210 12.41 0.17 -0.15
C THR A 210 11.53 0.29 -1.39
N GLN A 211 10.34 0.90 -1.21
CA GLN A 211 9.42 1.29 -2.28
C GLN A 211 9.76 2.66 -2.88
N TYR A 212 10.82 3.38 -2.41
CA TYR A 212 11.07 4.75 -2.83
C TYR A 212 12.55 5.14 -2.82
N VAL A 213 13.36 4.58 -3.73
CA VAL A 213 14.82 4.82 -3.77
C VAL A 213 15.21 6.31 -3.83
N ILE A 214 14.45 7.17 -4.50
CA ILE A 214 14.75 8.61 -4.58
C ILE A 214 14.42 9.33 -3.27
N GLY A 215 13.25 9.06 -2.70
CA GLY A 215 12.84 9.67 -1.43
C GLY A 215 13.73 9.23 -0.28
N ASP A 216 14.06 7.96 -0.24
CA ASP A 216 14.89 7.39 0.81
C ASP A 216 16.34 7.88 0.71
N ARG A 217 16.90 7.95 -0.51
CA ARG A 217 18.21 8.61 -0.75
C ARG A 217 18.23 10.01 -0.14
N ASN A 218 17.23 10.82 -0.46
CA ASN A 218 17.17 12.21 0.01
C ASN A 218 16.99 12.28 1.55
N THR A 219 16.20 11.37 2.13
CA THR A 219 16.00 11.29 3.58
C THR A 219 17.26 10.84 4.31
N VAL A 220 17.95 9.80 3.81
CA VAL A 220 19.22 9.32 4.38
C VAL A 220 20.29 10.40 4.29
N ALA A 221 20.45 11.04 3.12
CA ALA A 221 21.38 12.14 2.93
C ALA A 221 21.13 13.27 3.93
N LYS A 222 19.89 13.73 4.03
CA LYS A 222 19.49 14.79 4.96
C LYS A 222 19.76 14.40 6.43
N THR A 223 19.40 13.17 6.81
CA THR A 223 19.57 12.66 8.19
C THR A 223 21.05 12.64 8.59
N LEU A 224 21.93 12.26 7.66
CA LEU A 224 23.38 12.16 7.90
C LEU A 224 24.16 13.42 7.57
N GLY A 225 23.50 14.50 7.13
CA GLY A 225 24.15 15.77 6.75
C GLY A 225 24.97 15.67 5.46
N LEU A 226 24.57 14.82 4.51
CA LEU A 226 25.24 14.58 3.24
C LEU A 226 24.53 15.29 2.07
N SER A 227 25.23 15.47 0.96
CA SER A 227 24.60 15.76 -0.32
C SER A 227 23.86 14.51 -0.83
N PRO A 228 22.66 14.64 -1.43
CA PRO A 228 22.03 13.52 -2.12
C PRO A 228 22.89 12.87 -3.21
N ASP A 229 23.82 13.61 -3.81
CA ASP A 229 24.76 13.10 -4.82
C ASP A 229 25.86 12.20 -4.23
N ASP A 230 26.06 12.27 -2.92
CA ASP A 230 26.99 11.41 -2.18
C ASP A 230 26.35 10.12 -1.68
N VAL A 231 25.03 9.97 -1.87
CA VAL A 231 24.28 8.78 -1.46
C VAL A 231 23.72 8.07 -2.69
N ARG A 232 24.05 6.78 -2.84
CA ARG A 232 23.43 5.88 -3.79
C ARG A 232 22.53 4.91 -3.03
N LEU A 233 21.26 4.83 -3.40
CA LEU A 233 20.31 3.86 -2.85
C LEU A 233 19.86 2.88 -3.93
N VAL A 234 19.89 1.58 -3.61
CA VAL A 234 19.61 0.49 -4.57
C VAL A 234 18.58 -0.48 -3.98
N SER A 235 17.55 -0.80 -4.77
CA SER A 235 16.47 -1.74 -4.45
C SER A 235 15.94 -2.39 -5.74
N TYR A 236 16.58 -3.46 -6.20
CA TYR A 236 16.21 -4.10 -7.48
C TYR A 236 14.96 -4.94 -7.37
N PHE A 237 14.81 -5.70 -6.27
CA PHE A 237 13.66 -6.54 -5.97
C PHE A 237 13.23 -6.36 -4.53
N ILE A 238 11.92 -6.39 -4.29
CA ILE A 238 11.32 -6.25 -2.96
C ILE A 238 10.36 -7.41 -2.76
N GLY A 239 10.55 -8.16 -1.66
CA GLY A 239 9.73 -9.31 -1.26
C GLY A 239 8.45 -8.92 -0.52
N GLY A 240 7.73 -7.93 -1.07
CA GLY A 240 6.55 -7.31 -0.48
C GLY A 240 6.90 -6.07 0.33
N GLY A 241 5.98 -5.10 0.34
CA GLY A 241 6.13 -3.86 1.11
C GLY A 241 4.78 -3.36 1.62
N PHE A 242 3.77 -3.30 0.72
CA PHE A 242 2.38 -2.97 1.03
C PHE A 242 2.17 -1.61 1.70
N GLY A 243 3.21 -0.76 1.70
CA GLY A 243 3.24 0.56 2.30
C GLY A 243 4.30 0.72 3.39
N CYS A 244 4.63 -0.30 4.19
CA CYS A 244 5.60 -0.15 5.27
C CYS A 244 7.04 0.13 4.79
N LYS A 245 7.37 -0.24 3.56
CA LYS A 245 8.67 0.04 2.94
C LYS A 245 8.67 1.33 2.11
N GLY A 246 7.63 2.16 2.21
CA GLY A 246 7.54 3.45 1.54
C GLY A 246 8.18 4.62 2.30
N SER A 247 8.66 4.36 3.50
CA SER A 247 9.32 5.33 4.38
C SER A 247 10.66 4.79 4.87
N VAL A 248 11.61 5.69 5.12
CA VAL A 248 12.85 5.37 5.84
C VAL A 248 12.52 5.14 7.31
N TRP A 249 12.93 4.01 7.85
CA TRP A 249 12.84 3.69 9.27
C TRP A 249 14.23 3.69 9.91
N SER A 250 14.28 3.67 11.25
CA SER A 250 15.51 3.84 12.02
C SER A 250 16.65 2.87 11.65
N HIS A 251 16.33 1.65 11.21
CA HIS A 251 17.34 0.66 10.83
C HIS A 251 18.24 1.10 9.67
N VAL A 252 17.72 1.91 8.72
CA VAL A 252 18.47 2.37 7.55
C VAL A 252 19.61 3.32 7.94
N PRO A 253 19.35 4.48 8.60
CA PRO A 253 20.44 5.34 9.05
C PRO A 253 21.30 4.68 10.15
N LEU A 254 20.74 3.84 11.03
CA LEU A 254 21.53 3.10 12.02
C LEU A 254 22.59 2.21 11.36
N ALA A 255 22.24 1.49 10.28
CA ALA A 255 23.21 0.70 9.52
C ALA A 255 24.29 1.57 8.88
N ALA A 256 23.93 2.73 8.32
CA ALA A 256 24.86 3.67 7.71
C ALA A 256 25.83 4.30 8.74
N MET A 257 25.31 4.71 9.90
CA MET A 257 26.11 5.26 11.00
C MET A 257 27.06 4.19 11.57
N ALA A 258 26.58 2.97 11.77
CA ALA A 258 27.40 1.85 12.22
C ALA A 258 28.51 1.54 11.23
N ALA A 259 28.23 1.50 9.93
CA ALA A 259 29.22 1.24 8.90
C ALA A 259 30.33 2.32 8.87
N ARG A 260 29.96 3.58 9.09
CA ARG A 260 30.94 4.69 9.19
C ARG A 260 31.81 4.57 10.44
N GLU A 261 31.18 4.25 11.59
CA GLU A 261 31.87 4.11 12.89
C GLU A 261 32.94 2.99 12.88
N ILE A 262 32.64 1.84 12.25
CA ILE A 262 33.58 0.70 12.23
C ILE A 262 34.48 0.67 10.97
N GLY A 263 34.27 1.55 9.99
CA GLY A 263 35.01 1.58 8.73
C GLY A 263 34.83 0.35 7.85
N LYS A 264 33.70 -0.39 7.99
CA LYS A 264 33.38 -1.60 7.22
C LYS A 264 31.88 -1.58 6.84
N PRO A 265 31.50 -2.28 5.76
CA PRO A 265 30.08 -2.42 5.44
C PRO A 265 29.30 -3.14 6.56
N VAL A 266 28.07 -2.69 6.80
CA VAL A 266 27.19 -3.27 7.82
C VAL A 266 25.88 -3.71 7.18
N LYS A 267 25.47 -4.97 7.46
CA LYS A 267 24.19 -5.54 7.15
C LYS A 267 23.32 -5.58 8.40
N LEU A 268 22.13 -5.00 8.33
CA LEU A 268 21.13 -5.03 9.37
C LEU A 268 19.82 -5.56 8.78
N VAL A 269 19.34 -6.69 9.30
CA VAL A 269 18.07 -7.30 8.91
C VAL A 269 17.19 -7.39 10.15
N LEU A 270 15.96 -6.85 10.05
CA LEU A 270 15.01 -6.96 11.15
C LEU A 270 14.43 -8.37 11.22
N THR A 271 14.25 -8.90 12.44
CA THR A 271 13.45 -10.12 12.63
C THR A 271 11.96 -9.80 12.42
N ARG A 272 11.12 -10.84 12.23
CA ARG A 272 9.67 -10.64 12.11
C ARG A 272 9.11 -9.86 13.30
N ARG A 273 9.49 -10.21 14.52
CA ARG A 273 9.08 -9.50 15.74
C ARG A 273 9.50 -8.03 15.74
N GLN A 274 10.68 -7.70 15.24
CA GLN A 274 11.19 -6.33 15.15
C GLN A 274 10.46 -5.48 14.11
N MET A 275 9.61 -6.07 13.28
CA MET A 275 8.75 -5.34 12.35
C MET A 275 7.43 -4.85 12.97
N TYR A 276 7.14 -5.24 14.22
CA TYR A 276 5.96 -4.76 14.95
C TYR A 276 6.35 -3.55 15.82
N GLY A 277 5.78 -2.40 15.52
CA GLY A 277 6.05 -1.11 16.15
C GLY A 277 7.05 -0.24 15.37
N PRO A 278 8.33 -0.63 15.20
CA PRO A 278 9.34 0.23 14.59
C PRO A 278 9.12 0.59 13.10
N VAL A 279 8.35 -0.19 12.35
CA VAL A 279 8.12 0.04 10.91
C VAL A 279 6.65 0.32 10.57
N GLY A 280 5.88 0.72 11.57
CA GLY A 280 4.48 1.10 11.44
C GLY A 280 3.52 -0.07 11.21
N ALA A 281 2.23 0.27 11.23
CA ALA A 281 1.09 -0.61 11.01
C ALA A 281 -0.09 0.23 10.51
N ARG A 282 -1.15 -0.37 9.97
CA ARG A 282 -2.44 0.31 9.81
C ARG A 282 -2.98 0.63 11.20
N PRO A 283 -3.41 1.87 11.49
CA PRO A 283 -3.92 2.20 12.82
C PRO A 283 -5.31 1.59 13.07
N GLU A 284 -5.61 1.35 14.33
CA GLU A 284 -6.98 1.16 14.79
C GLU A 284 -7.84 2.35 14.39
N THR A 285 -9.09 2.10 13.96
CA THR A 285 -10.06 3.17 13.69
C THR A 285 -11.39 2.93 14.41
N GLU A 286 -12.02 4.03 14.80
CA GLU A 286 -13.43 4.08 15.22
C GLU A 286 -14.15 5.06 14.28
N GLN A 287 -15.18 4.57 13.60
CA GLN A 287 -15.87 5.30 12.55
C GLN A 287 -17.37 5.34 12.83
N LYS A 288 -17.91 6.51 13.06
CA LYS A 288 -19.34 6.72 13.28
C LYS A 288 -19.99 7.23 12.00
N ILE A 289 -20.93 6.46 11.48
CA ILE A 289 -21.68 6.82 10.28
C ILE A 289 -23.14 7.07 10.64
N THR A 290 -23.67 8.17 10.11
CA THR A 290 -25.10 8.49 10.17
C THR A 290 -25.60 8.74 8.75
N LEU A 291 -26.60 7.99 8.31
CA LEU A 291 -27.26 8.14 7.02
C LEU A 291 -28.71 8.52 7.21
N GLY A 292 -29.20 9.44 6.38
CA GLY A 292 -30.61 9.78 6.23
C GLY A 292 -31.06 9.54 4.79
N ALA A 293 -32.26 8.98 4.61
CA ALA A 293 -32.86 8.75 3.30
C ALA A 293 -34.37 8.96 3.28
N LYS A 294 -34.92 9.23 2.10
CA LYS A 294 -36.35 9.13 1.82
C LYS A 294 -36.77 7.67 1.72
N ARG A 295 -38.07 7.38 1.82
CA ARG A 295 -38.62 6.01 1.68
C ARG A 295 -38.29 5.36 0.34
N ASP A 296 -38.07 6.16 -0.71
CA ASP A 296 -37.68 5.66 -2.03
C ASP A 296 -36.17 5.36 -2.16
N GLY A 297 -35.44 5.49 -1.05
CA GLY A 297 -34.00 5.24 -0.97
C GLY A 297 -33.11 6.42 -1.35
N THR A 298 -33.65 7.59 -1.70
CA THR A 298 -32.85 8.79 -2.02
C THR A 298 -32.15 9.30 -0.76
N LEU A 299 -30.81 9.36 -0.75
CA LEU A 299 -30.03 9.90 0.37
C LEU A 299 -30.30 11.38 0.56
N THR A 300 -30.60 11.79 1.78
CA THR A 300 -30.79 13.17 2.19
C THR A 300 -29.60 13.73 2.96
N ALA A 301 -28.88 12.85 3.68
CA ALA A 301 -27.69 13.22 4.43
C ALA A 301 -26.74 12.05 4.64
N VAL A 302 -25.45 12.35 4.66
CA VAL A 302 -24.34 11.43 5.03
C VAL A 302 -23.42 12.14 6.01
N ARG A 303 -23.19 11.56 7.18
CA ARG A 303 -22.17 11.98 8.13
C ARG A 303 -21.23 10.83 8.43
N HIS A 304 -19.92 11.09 8.38
CA HIS A 304 -18.88 10.11 8.69
C HIS A 304 -17.79 10.75 9.54
N ASP A 305 -17.80 10.45 10.83
CA ASP A 305 -16.79 10.86 11.79
C ASP A 305 -15.81 9.70 12.01
N SER A 306 -14.51 9.93 11.80
CA SER A 306 -13.45 8.94 11.96
C SER A 306 -12.44 9.39 13.00
N VAL A 307 -12.09 8.48 13.92
CA VAL A 307 -11.00 8.63 14.87
C VAL A 307 -10.01 7.51 14.63
N SER A 308 -8.71 7.83 14.60
CA SER A 308 -7.64 6.82 14.53
C SER A 308 -6.54 7.15 15.54
N HIS A 309 -5.76 6.15 15.93
CA HIS A 309 -4.62 6.43 16.79
C HIS A 309 -3.40 6.89 15.99
N THR A 310 -2.51 7.62 16.68
CA THR A 310 -1.16 7.95 16.21
C THR A 310 -0.18 7.85 17.38
N SER A 311 1.13 8.02 17.12
CA SER A 311 2.13 8.05 18.17
C SER A 311 2.14 9.38 18.94
N ARG A 312 2.82 9.44 20.10
CA ARG A 312 3.02 10.70 20.83
C ARG A 312 3.94 11.68 20.14
N PHE A 313 4.80 11.21 19.26
CA PHE A 313 5.90 11.97 18.71
C PHE A 313 5.76 12.30 17.22
N GLU A 314 4.81 11.68 16.53
CA GLU A 314 4.55 11.95 15.10
C GLU A 314 3.08 11.68 14.79
N ASP A 315 2.47 12.57 13.99
CA ASP A 315 1.11 12.40 13.52
C ASP A 315 1.08 11.56 12.23
N PHE A 316 0.19 10.56 12.21
CA PHE A 316 -0.21 9.82 11.03
C PHE A 316 -1.74 9.74 10.99
N LEU A 317 -2.34 10.11 9.87
CA LEU A 317 -3.77 10.04 9.66
C LEU A 317 -4.13 8.89 8.73
N GLU A 318 -5.04 8.01 9.19
CA GLU A 318 -5.78 7.09 8.31
C GLU A 318 -7.03 7.81 7.78
N PRO A 319 -7.10 8.14 6.47
CA PRO A 319 -8.13 9.03 5.95
C PRO A 319 -9.46 8.30 5.63
N SER A 320 -10.02 7.57 6.59
CA SER A 320 -11.13 6.61 6.42
C SER A 320 -12.44 7.21 5.91
N ALA A 321 -12.68 8.52 6.03
CA ALA A 321 -13.90 9.15 5.54
C ALA A 321 -13.76 9.82 4.17
N MET A 322 -12.60 9.70 3.50
CA MET A 322 -12.38 10.41 2.22
C MET A 322 -13.29 9.90 1.09
N GLN A 323 -13.46 8.59 0.93
CA GLN A 323 -14.32 8.02 -0.10
C GLN A 323 -15.82 8.30 0.14
N THR A 324 -16.21 8.56 1.38
CA THR A 324 -17.59 8.98 1.71
C THR A 324 -17.97 10.29 1.05
N ARG A 325 -16.98 11.18 0.82
CA ARG A 325 -17.22 12.46 0.18
C ARG A 325 -17.66 12.37 -1.28
N MET A 326 -17.29 11.25 -1.96
CA MET A 326 -17.37 11.16 -3.42
C MET A 326 -18.17 9.97 -3.97
N LEU A 327 -18.38 8.90 -3.17
CA LEU A 327 -18.88 7.62 -3.70
C LEU A 327 -20.37 7.65 -4.07
N TYR A 328 -21.20 8.27 -3.23
CA TYR A 328 -22.64 8.37 -3.41
C TYR A 328 -23.14 9.80 -3.51
N ALA A 329 -24.16 10.01 -4.33
CA ALA A 329 -24.82 11.29 -4.44
C ALA A 329 -25.64 11.58 -3.17
N SER A 330 -25.33 12.68 -2.51
CA SER A 330 -26.13 13.24 -1.42
C SER A 330 -26.03 14.76 -1.45
N PRO A 331 -27.12 15.51 -1.18
CA PRO A 331 -27.08 16.98 -1.09
C PRO A 331 -26.33 17.45 0.15
N ASN A 332 -26.27 16.63 1.21
CA ASN A 332 -25.66 17.00 2.49
C ASN A 332 -24.66 15.93 2.93
N ILE A 333 -23.37 16.27 2.95
CA ILE A 333 -22.27 15.39 3.33
C ILE A 333 -21.38 16.10 4.33
N GLU A 334 -21.09 15.45 5.46
CA GLU A 334 -20.15 15.95 6.46
C GLU A 334 -19.18 14.83 6.84
N THR A 335 -17.88 15.12 6.82
CA THR A 335 -16.86 14.17 7.24
C THR A 335 -15.86 14.82 8.17
N SER A 336 -15.41 14.08 9.19
CA SER A 336 -14.38 14.55 10.09
C SER A 336 -13.35 13.46 10.39
N HIS A 337 -12.10 13.90 10.63
CA HIS A 337 -11.03 13.02 11.08
C HIS A 337 -10.38 13.56 12.36
N ARG A 338 -10.13 12.68 13.33
CA ARG A 338 -9.47 13.01 14.60
C ARG A 338 -8.39 11.99 14.91
N LEU A 339 -7.36 12.43 15.63
CA LEU A 339 -6.27 11.60 16.12
C LEU A 339 -6.27 11.49 17.63
N VAL A 340 -5.86 10.32 18.12
CA VAL A 340 -5.57 10.06 19.54
C VAL A 340 -4.14 9.59 19.67
N LYS A 341 -3.34 10.24 20.54
CA LYS A 341 -1.94 9.88 20.78
C LYS A 341 -1.83 8.71 21.74
N LEU A 342 -1.12 7.64 21.30
CA LEU A 342 -0.80 6.47 22.10
C LEU A 342 0.71 6.29 22.26
N ASP A 343 1.12 5.50 23.26
CA ASP A 343 2.51 5.09 23.50
C ASP A 343 2.88 3.87 22.65
N LEU A 344 2.56 3.93 21.36
CA LEU A 344 2.84 2.95 20.33
C LEU A 344 3.74 3.53 19.24
N GLY A 345 4.32 2.67 18.39
CA GLY A 345 5.02 3.12 17.20
C GLY A 345 4.12 3.91 16.26
N THR A 346 4.68 4.84 15.48
CA THR A 346 3.90 5.62 14.52
C THR A 346 3.29 4.71 13.46
N PRO A 347 1.98 4.77 13.22
CA PRO A 347 1.35 4.04 12.13
C PRO A 347 1.87 4.46 10.75
N THR A 348 1.60 3.66 9.73
CA THR A 348 1.97 3.99 8.37
C THR A 348 0.94 3.47 7.36
N TYR A 349 1.09 3.90 6.10
CA TYR A 349 0.27 3.46 5.00
C TYR A 349 0.29 1.93 4.89
N GLN A 350 -0.89 1.31 4.82
CA GLN A 350 -1.06 -0.08 4.44
C GLN A 350 -2.07 -0.14 3.29
N ARG A 351 -1.84 -0.98 2.31
CA ARG A 351 -2.62 -1.18 1.07
C ARG A 351 -4.03 -0.59 1.11
N ALA A 352 -4.34 0.42 0.28
CA ALA A 352 -5.55 1.26 0.27
C ALA A 352 -5.77 2.02 1.60
N PRO A 353 -4.80 2.90 2.02
CA PRO A 353 -4.93 3.65 3.27
C PRO A 353 -6.13 4.60 3.23
N GLY A 354 -7.02 4.42 4.18
CA GLY A 354 -8.30 5.11 4.26
C GLY A 354 -9.42 4.42 3.50
N GLU A 355 -9.19 3.98 2.26
CA GLU A 355 -10.23 3.32 1.47
C GLU A 355 -10.57 1.93 2.00
N ALA A 356 -9.60 1.14 2.47
CA ALA A 356 -9.87 -0.20 3.03
C ALA A 356 -10.73 -0.10 4.29
N THR A 357 -10.30 0.71 5.26
CA THR A 357 -11.04 0.90 6.53
C THR A 357 -12.37 1.62 6.33
N GLY A 358 -12.40 2.64 5.51
CA GLY A 358 -13.59 3.46 5.32
C GLY A 358 -14.65 2.83 4.44
N THR A 359 -14.29 1.99 3.45
CA THR A 359 -15.30 1.23 2.71
C THR A 359 -15.96 0.17 3.58
N PHE A 360 -15.24 -0.41 4.56
CA PHE A 360 -15.88 -1.29 5.54
C PHE A 360 -17.03 -0.58 6.25
N ALA A 361 -16.79 0.60 6.81
CA ALA A 361 -17.80 1.35 7.55
C ALA A 361 -18.95 1.84 6.62
N LEU A 362 -18.60 2.53 5.52
CA LEU A 362 -19.59 3.13 4.62
C LEU A 362 -20.49 2.08 3.97
N GLU A 363 -19.91 1.02 3.44
CA GLU A 363 -20.63 0.00 2.68
C GLU A 363 -21.47 -0.92 3.60
N SER A 364 -21.05 -1.13 4.85
CA SER A 364 -21.87 -1.77 5.88
C SER A 364 -23.04 -0.88 6.27
N ALA A 365 -22.83 0.43 6.45
CA ALA A 365 -23.90 1.38 6.74
C ALA A 365 -24.91 1.48 5.59
N MET A 366 -24.46 1.44 4.34
CA MET A 366 -25.36 1.42 3.17
C MET A 366 -26.22 0.15 3.11
N ASP A 367 -25.68 -0.99 3.53
CA ASP A 367 -26.44 -2.24 3.63
C ASP A 367 -27.47 -2.19 4.77
N GLU A 368 -27.09 -1.62 5.94
CA GLU A 368 -28.02 -1.39 7.05
C GLU A 368 -29.17 -0.44 6.65
N LEU A 369 -28.86 0.60 5.88
CA LEU A 369 -29.89 1.50 5.36
C LEU A 369 -30.81 0.79 4.35
N ALA A 370 -30.26 -0.07 3.48
CA ALA A 370 -31.05 -0.87 2.54
C ALA A 370 -32.03 -1.79 3.28
N GLU A 371 -31.58 -2.44 4.35
CA GLU A 371 -32.41 -3.27 5.21
C GLU A 371 -33.53 -2.45 5.88
N ALA A 372 -33.21 -1.29 6.46
CA ALA A 372 -34.18 -0.41 7.10
C ALA A 372 -35.22 0.15 6.13
N LEU A 373 -34.88 0.24 4.83
CA LEU A 373 -35.78 0.64 3.75
C LEU A 373 -36.53 -0.52 3.10
N HIS A 374 -36.21 -1.76 3.48
CA HIS A 374 -36.67 -2.98 2.78
C HIS A 374 -36.35 -2.95 1.27
N MET A 375 -35.17 -2.42 0.93
CA MET A 375 -34.71 -2.27 -0.44
C MET A 375 -33.53 -3.21 -0.72
N ASP A 376 -33.42 -3.68 -1.97
CA ASP A 376 -32.25 -4.44 -2.40
C ASP A 376 -30.96 -3.57 -2.27
N PRO A 377 -29.88 -4.06 -1.65
CA PRO A 377 -28.65 -3.30 -1.45
C PRO A 377 -28.03 -2.77 -2.75
N LEU A 378 -28.12 -3.49 -3.86
CA LEU A 378 -27.65 -3.04 -5.17
C LEU A 378 -28.54 -1.93 -5.72
N ALA A 379 -29.86 -2.06 -5.56
CA ALA A 379 -30.82 -1.03 -6.00
C ALA A 379 -30.60 0.30 -5.27
N LEU A 380 -30.33 0.25 -3.95
CA LEU A 380 -30.02 1.47 -3.16
C LEU A 380 -28.77 2.18 -3.67
N ARG A 381 -27.70 1.43 -4.02
CA ARG A 381 -26.46 1.98 -4.57
C ARG A 381 -26.64 2.59 -5.96
N LEU A 382 -27.42 1.92 -6.82
CA LEU A 382 -27.76 2.43 -8.15
C LEU A 382 -28.65 3.69 -8.06
N LYS A 383 -29.57 3.76 -7.10
CA LYS A 383 -30.42 4.94 -6.84
C LYS A 383 -29.60 6.18 -6.49
N ASN A 384 -28.54 5.99 -5.71
CA ASN A 384 -27.68 7.07 -5.23
C ASN A 384 -26.34 7.16 -6.01
N TYR A 385 -26.33 6.68 -7.24
CA TYR A 385 -25.16 6.76 -8.09
C TYR A 385 -24.74 8.21 -8.35
N ALA A 386 -23.48 8.55 -8.07
CA ALA A 386 -22.93 9.88 -8.30
C ALA A 386 -22.49 10.06 -9.76
N GLU A 387 -23.21 10.83 -10.55
CA GLU A 387 -22.88 11.13 -11.96
C GLU A 387 -21.69 12.08 -12.10
N VAL A 388 -21.48 12.92 -11.10
CA VAL A 388 -20.32 13.79 -10.93
C VAL A 388 -19.73 13.55 -9.54
N ASP A 389 -18.47 13.90 -9.33
CA ASP A 389 -17.84 13.82 -8.01
C ASP A 389 -18.54 14.78 -7.02
N PRO A 390 -19.21 14.28 -5.98
CA PRO A 390 -19.92 15.14 -5.03
C PRO A 390 -19.04 16.08 -4.21
N ASP A 391 -17.76 15.71 -3.99
CA ASP A 391 -16.81 16.51 -3.21
C ASP A 391 -16.30 17.71 -4.01
N SER A 392 -15.84 17.48 -5.23
CA SER A 392 -15.22 18.50 -6.07
C SER A 392 -16.17 19.15 -7.07
N GLY A 393 -17.32 18.52 -7.36
CA GLY A 393 -18.25 18.93 -8.44
C GLY A 393 -17.73 18.65 -9.85
N LYS A 394 -16.56 18.03 -9.99
CA LYS A 394 -15.95 17.73 -11.29
C LYS A 394 -16.62 16.52 -11.96
N PRO A 395 -16.66 16.49 -13.30
CA PRO A 395 -17.02 15.27 -14.01
C PRO A 395 -15.96 14.20 -13.76
N TRP A 396 -16.38 12.94 -13.81
CA TRP A 396 -15.47 11.79 -13.82
C TRP A 396 -14.71 11.73 -15.15
N SER A 397 -13.43 11.40 -15.11
CA SER A 397 -12.68 11.12 -16.35
C SER A 397 -13.26 9.89 -17.08
N SER A 398 -13.60 8.86 -16.32
CA SER A 398 -14.49 7.75 -16.68
C SER A 398 -15.01 7.09 -15.39
N LYS A 399 -16.16 6.40 -15.47
CA LYS A 399 -16.77 5.69 -14.33
C LYS A 399 -17.64 4.55 -14.81
N SER A 400 -17.05 3.35 -14.98
CA SER A 400 -17.77 2.14 -15.42
C SER A 400 -18.40 1.36 -14.25
N LEU A 401 -18.76 2.03 -13.13
CA LEU A 401 -19.27 1.37 -11.93
C LEU A 401 -20.63 0.69 -12.16
N ARG A 402 -21.52 1.28 -13.00
CA ARG A 402 -22.81 0.63 -13.35
C ARG A 402 -22.56 -0.70 -14.04
N GLU A 403 -21.58 -0.76 -14.92
CA GLU A 403 -21.18 -1.97 -15.61
C GLU A 403 -20.54 -3.00 -14.67
N CYS A 404 -19.74 -2.54 -13.69
CA CYS A 404 -19.22 -3.40 -12.62
C CYS A 404 -20.36 -4.03 -11.80
N TYR A 405 -21.40 -3.27 -11.44
CA TYR A 405 -22.56 -3.78 -10.74
C TYR A 405 -23.33 -4.81 -11.60
N ARG A 406 -23.58 -4.49 -12.86
CA ARG A 406 -24.30 -5.39 -13.77
C ARG A 406 -23.52 -6.71 -13.95
N THR A 407 -22.28 -6.62 -14.38
CA THR A 407 -21.45 -7.81 -14.66
C THR A 407 -21.21 -8.64 -13.40
N GLY A 408 -20.89 -8.00 -12.28
CA GLY A 408 -20.65 -8.67 -11.01
C GLY A 408 -21.89 -9.37 -10.50
N SER A 409 -23.04 -8.70 -10.50
CA SER A 409 -24.32 -9.29 -10.01
C SER A 409 -24.80 -10.45 -10.88
N GLU A 410 -24.67 -10.35 -12.20
CA GLU A 410 -25.04 -11.43 -13.14
C GLU A 410 -24.15 -12.67 -12.93
N ARG A 411 -22.83 -12.50 -12.90
CA ARG A 411 -21.86 -13.61 -12.70
C ARG A 411 -22.01 -14.25 -11.32
N PHE A 412 -22.30 -13.45 -10.29
CA PHE A 412 -22.56 -13.94 -8.94
C PHE A 412 -23.91 -14.68 -8.82
N GLY A 413 -24.90 -14.27 -9.60
CA GLY A 413 -26.30 -14.75 -9.47
C GLY A 413 -27.01 -14.04 -8.31
N TRP A 414 -26.83 -12.73 -8.17
CA TRP A 414 -27.38 -11.89 -7.10
C TRP A 414 -28.89 -11.99 -6.94
N SER A 415 -29.61 -12.23 -8.03
CA SER A 415 -31.08 -12.40 -8.03
C SER A 415 -31.56 -13.58 -7.17
N LYS A 416 -30.67 -14.49 -6.77
CA LYS A 416 -30.99 -15.62 -5.87
C LYS A 416 -30.90 -15.24 -4.38
N ARG A 417 -30.43 -14.00 -4.06
CA ARG A 417 -30.37 -13.54 -2.69
C ARG A 417 -31.76 -13.43 -2.06
N SER A 418 -31.93 -14.05 -0.92
CA SER A 418 -33.11 -13.79 -0.09
C SER A 418 -32.94 -12.48 0.69
N ALA A 419 -33.96 -11.63 0.69
CA ALA A 419 -33.99 -10.42 1.50
C ALA A 419 -34.12 -10.72 3.00
N THR A 420 -34.68 -11.90 3.38
CA THR A 420 -34.87 -12.29 4.77
C THR A 420 -33.57 -12.90 5.33
N PRO A 421 -32.90 -12.28 6.31
CA PRO A 421 -31.73 -12.86 6.92
C PRO A 421 -31.99 -14.23 7.55
N GLY A 422 -31.03 -15.16 7.43
CA GLY A 422 -31.09 -16.50 7.97
C GLY A 422 -32.02 -17.48 7.25
N SER A 423 -32.62 -17.05 6.13
CA SER A 423 -33.58 -17.89 5.37
C SER A 423 -32.92 -18.85 4.38
N MET A 424 -31.70 -18.54 3.88
CA MET A 424 -30.96 -19.42 2.97
C MET A 424 -30.10 -20.39 3.78
N ARG A 425 -30.30 -21.70 3.55
CA ARG A 425 -29.64 -22.76 4.33
C ARG A 425 -29.30 -23.99 3.50
N ASP A 426 -28.27 -24.70 3.96
CA ASP A 426 -27.90 -26.04 3.51
C ASP A 426 -27.66 -26.89 4.79
N GLY A 427 -28.73 -27.56 5.26
CA GLY A 427 -28.77 -28.20 6.57
C GLY A 427 -28.59 -27.18 7.70
N ASP A 428 -27.59 -27.41 8.55
CA ASP A 428 -27.24 -26.54 9.67
C ASP A 428 -26.35 -25.34 9.28
N VAL A 429 -25.91 -25.29 8.02
CA VAL A 429 -25.11 -24.19 7.49
C VAL A 429 -26.00 -23.07 6.97
N ALA A 430 -25.91 -21.88 7.53
CA ALA A 430 -26.54 -20.68 7.02
C ALA A 430 -25.74 -20.11 5.84
N ILE A 431 -26.43 -19.71 4.77
CA ILE A 431 -25.83 -19.13 3.58
C ILE A 431 -26.21 -17.65 3.52
N GLY A 432 -25.25 -16.81 3.23
CA GLY A 432 -25.48 -15.36 3.07
C GLY A 432 -24.79 -14.78 1.85
N TYR A 433 -25.48 -13.84 1.21
CA TYR A 433 -24.98 -13.07 0.07
C TYR A 433 -24.84 -11.60 0.46
N GLY A 434 -23.65 -11.06 0.31
CA GLY A 434 -23.33 -9.67 0.59
C GLY A 434 -22.64 -9.00 -0.60
N MET A 435 -22.75 -7.69 -0.67
CA MET A 435 -22.07 -6.90 -1.68
C MET A 435 -21.52 -5.59 -1.11
N ALA A 436 -20.56 -5.01 -1.81
CA ALA A 436 -20.02 -3.69 -1.54
C ALA A 436 -19.45 -3.04 -2.80
N THR A 437 -19.36 -1.72 -2.79
CA THR A 437 -18.66 -0.94 -3.80
C THR A 437 -17.18 -0.85 -3.44
N ALA A 438 -16.32 -1.02 -4.44
CA ALA A 438 -14.89 -0.77 -4.34
C ALA A 438 -14.52 0.53 -5.06
N THR A 439 -13.58 1.29 -4.51
CA THR A 439 -13.01 2.47 -5.17
C THR A 439 -11.59 2.73 -4.72
N TYR A 440 -10.79 3.31 -5.61
CA TYR A 440 -9.46 3.83 -5.27
C TYR A 440 -9.10 5.01 -6.17
N PRO A 441 -8.49 6.10 -5.64
CA PRO A 441 -8.11 7.26 -6.45
C PRO A 441 -7.03 6.90 -7.47
N THR A 442 -7.13 7.45 -8.67
CA THR A 442 -6.08 7.33 -9.69
C THR A 442 -5.04 8.42 -9.47
N ASN A 443 -4.01 8.08 -8.71
CA ASN A 443 -2.89 8.97 -8.45
C ASN A 443 -1.91 8.96 -9.62
N ARG A 444 -1.32 10.13 -9.91
CA ARG A 444 -0.22 10.30 -10.84
C ARG A 444 0.71 11.40 -10.38
N GLN A 445 2.01 11.17 -10.48
CA GLN A 445 3.04 12.15 -10.16
C GLN A 445 4.05 12.28 -11.32
N LYS A 446 4.90 13.30 -11.26
CA LYS A 446 6.00 13.47 -12.22
C LYS A 446 6.94 12.27 -12.12
N ALA A 447 7.31 11.72 -13.29
CA ALA A 447 8.34 10.69 -13.43
C ALA A 447 9.21 11.02 -14.64
N SER A 448 10.46 10.55 -14.60
CA SER A 448 11.43 10.70 -15.67
C SER A 448 11.90 9.32 -16.14
N ALA A 449 12.19 9.20 -17.42
CA ALA A 449 12.79 8.00 -18.00
C ALA A 449 13.88 8.35 -19.01
N LEU A 450 14.76 7.40 -19.24
CA LEU A 450 15.78 7.44 -20.29
C LEU A 450 15.61 6.21 -21.16
N VAL A 451 15.72 6.38 -22.47
CA VAL A 451 15.88 5.29 -23.43
C VAL A 451 17.19 5.44 -24.18
N ARG A 452 17.95 4.35 -24.25
CA ARG A 452 19.11 4.22 -25.13
C ARG A 452 18.84 3.13 -26.16
N LEU A 453 18.77 3.54 -27.43
CA LEU A 453 18.70 2.65 -28.57
C LEU A 453 20.11 2.36 -29.07
N THR A 454 20.43 1.10 -29.31
CA THR A 454 21.77 0.66 -29.73
C THR A 454 21.66 -0.26 -30.97
N GLY A 455 22.42 0.03 -31.98
CA GLY A 455 22.60 -0.85 -33.15
C GLY A 455 23.59 -1.98 -32.83
N ASP A 456 23.32 -3.17 -33.39
CA ASP A 456 24.18 -4.36 -33.18
C ASP A 456 25.27 -4.55 -34.26
N GLY A 457 25.42 -3.59 -35.17
CA GLY A 457 26.37 -3.63 -36.28
C GLY A 457 25.91 -4.50 -37.45
N ARG A 458 24.69 -5.03 -37.43
CA ARG A 458 24.08 -5.88 -38.43
C ARG A 458 22.66 -5.42 -38.81
N GLY A 459 22.32 -4.19 -38.43
CA GLY A 459 21.00 -3.62 -38.67
C GLY A 459 19.94 -3.98 -37.66
N GLY A 460 20.28 -4.75 -36.62
CA GLY A 460 19.40 -5.01 -35.47
C GLY A 460 19.44 -3.88 -34.42
N VAL A 461 18.36 -3.74 -33.64
CA VAL A 461 18.21 -2.70 -32.64
C VAL A 461 17.91 -3.31 -31.28
N ARG A 462 18.50 -2.78 -30.21
CA ARG A 462 18.17 -3.05 -28.82
C ARG A 462 17.88 -1.76 -28.09
N ALA A 463 16.94 -1.81 -27.16
CA ALA A 463 16.59 -0.68 -26.29
C ALA A 463 16.92 -1.00 -24.84
N LEU A 464 17.61 -0.07 -24.17
CA LEU A 464 17.75 -0.02 -22.72
C LEU A 464 16.90 1.13 -22.19
N VAL A 465 15.95 0.83 -21.29
CA VAL A 465 15.10 1.82 -20.65
C VAL A 465 15.45 1.87 -19.17
N GLN A 466 15.68 3.07 -18.63
CA GLN A 466 16.09 3.25 -17.23
C GLN A 466 15.22 4.28 -16.53
N THR A 467 14.82 3.97 -15.28
CA THR A 467 14.11 4.88 -14.37
C THR A 467 14.27 4.40 -12.93
N ALA A 468 14.31 5.31 -11.95
CA ALA A 468 14.47 4.98 -10.53
C ALA A 468 13.15 4.53 -9.87
N SER A 469 12.39 3.66 -10.54
CA SER A 469 11.19 3.01 -10.00
C SER A 469 11.57 1.70 -9.28
N GLN A 470 10.59 1.01 -8.68
CA GLN A 470 10.82 -0.25 -7.96
C GLN A 470 9.81 -1.32 -8.40
N ASP A 471 10.19 -2.60 -8.33
CA ASP A 471 9.27 -3.73 -8.41
C ASP A 471 8.99 -4.29 -7.02
N ILE A 472 7.80 -4.00 -6.52
CA ILE A 472 7.33 -4.48 -5.21
C ILE A 472 6.57 -5.81 -5.29
N GLY A 473 6.75 -6.56 -6.39
CA GLY A 473 6.03 -7.78 -6.71
C GLY A 473 4.87 -7.58 -7.69
N THR A 474 4.67 -6.36 -8.20
CA THR A 474 3.60 -6.01 -9.13
C THR A 474 3.88 -6.37 -10.59
N GLY A 475 5.13 -6.77 -10.92
CA GLY A 475 5.57 -7.03 -12.29
C GLY A 475 5.95 -5.77 -13.05
N THR A 476 6.53 -4.79 -12.34
CA THR A 476 6.93 -3.50 -12.93
C THR A 476 7.88 -3.68 -14.10
N TYR A 477 8.89 -4.55 -14.00
CA TYR A 477 9.80 -4.85 -15.12
C TYR A 477 9.03 -5.25 -16.38
N THR A 478 8.09 -6.19 -16.26
CA THR A 478 7.30 -6.72 -17.38
C THR A 478 6.41 -5.66 -18.01
N VAL A 479 5.63 -4.95 -17.19
CA VAL A 479 4.71 -3.92 -17.67
C VAL A 479 5.46 -2.78 -18.37
N MET A 480 6.59 -2.34 -17.82
CA MET A 480 7.40 -1.29 -18.42
C MET A 480 8.08 -1.75 -19.72
N THR A 481 8.47 -3.04 -19.81
CA THR A 481 8.98 -3.64 -21.05
C THR A 481 7.90 -3.63 -22.13
N GLN A 482 6.65 -4.01 -21.80
CA GLN A 482 5.54 -3.99 -22.75
C GLN A 482 5.25 -2.58 -23.28
N VAL A 483 5.21 -1.58 -22.38
CA VAL A 483 4.99 -0.17 -22.74
C VAL A 483 6.11 0.33 -23.68
N ALA A 484 7.36 0.04 -23.36
CA ALA A 484 8.49 0.47 -24.16
C ALA A 484 8.52 -0.24 -25.54
N ALA A 485 8.23 -1.53 -25.56
CA ALA A 485 8.18 -2.32 -26.80
C ALA A 485 7.14 -1.76 -27.77
N ASP A 486 5.91 -1.54 -27.32
CA ASP A 486 4.84 -0.93 -28.12
C ASP A 486 5.19 0.48 -28.58
N ALA A 487 5.71 1.33 -27.67
CA ALA A 487 6.03 2.70 -28.00
C ALA A 487 7.19 2.84 -29.00
N LEU A 488 8.12 1.88 -29.02
CA LEU A 488 9.26 1.84 -29.96
C LEU A 488 8.97 1.04 -31.23
N GLY A 489 7.94 0.20 -31.25
CA GLY A 489 7.70 -0.78 -32.32
C GLY A 489 8.71 -1.92 -32.32
N LEU A 490 9.30 -2.26 -31.15
CA LEU A 490 10.24 -3.35 -30.94
C LEU A 490 9.55 -4.58 -30.36
N SER A 491 10.16 -5.76 -30.51
CA SER A 491 9.74 -6.93 -29.73
C SER A 491 10.17 -6.79 -28.25
N VAL A 492 9.51 -7.51 -27.37
CA VAL A 492 9.84 -7.47 -25.93
C VAL A 492 11.25 -7.98 -25.62
N GLU A 493 11.77 -8.90 -26.44
CA GLU A 493 13.13 -9.46 -26.33
C GLU A 493 14.21 -8.44 -26.70
N GLN A 494 13.86 -7.43 -27.49
CA GLN A 494 14.76 -6.34 -27.86
C GLN A 494 14.82 -5.23 -26.81
N VAL A 495 13.92 -5.25 -25.81
CA VAL A 495 13.82 -4.23 -24.78
C VAL A 495 14.30 -4.76 -23.44
N ARG A 496 15.23 -4.05 -22.82
CA ARG A 496 15.66 -4.27 -21.42
C ARG A 496 15.27 -3.08 -20.59
N VAL A 497 14.56 -3.33 -19.47
CA VAL A 497 14.22 -2.32 -18.47
C VAL A 497 15.10 -2.49 -17.24
N GLU A 498 15.67 -1.40 -16.76
CA GLU A 498 16.43 -1.33 -15.51
C GLU A 498 15.77 -0.31 -14.58
N ILE A 499 15.53 -0.75 -13.34
CA ILE A 499 14.91 0.05 -12.28
C ILE A 499 15.62 -0.19 -10.95
N GLY A 500 15.28 0.59 -9.92
CA GLY A 500 15.71 0.32 -8.54
C GLY A 500 17.07 0.93 -8.17
N ASP A 501 17.62 1.86 -8.92
CA ASP A 501 18.86 2.58 -8.57
C ASP A 501 18.59 4.10 -8.58
N SER A 502 18.91 4.78 -7.51
CA SER A 502 18.72 6.22 -7.35
C SER A 502 19.58 7.11 -8.27
N ARG A 503 20.53 6.53 -9.00
CA ARG A 503 21.30 7.20 -10.06
C ARG A 503 20.54 7.31 -11.39
N MET A 504 19.48 6.52 -11.56
CA MET A 504 18.63 6.56 -12.74
C MET A 504 17.70 7.79 -12.72
N PRO A 505 17.06 8.15 -13.84
CA PRO A 505 16.07 9.23 -13.88
C PRO A 505 14.99 9.07 -12.79
N PRO A 506 14.64 10.14 -12.05
CA PRO A 506 13.79 10.03 -10.87
C PRO A 506 12.36 9.57 -11.20
N SER A 507 11.82 8.74 -10.31
CA SER A 507 10.45 8.26 -10.33
C SER A 507 9.83 8.41 -8.92
N PRO A 508 8.50 8.55 -8.80
CA PRO A 508 7.85 8.63 -7.50
C PRO A 508 7.87 7.30 -6.76
N VAL A 509 7.35 7.32 -5.51
CA VAL A 509 7.15 6.12 -4.70
C VAL A 509 6.32 5.06 -5.44
N SER A 510 6.71 3.80 -5.34
CA SER A 510 5.90 2.66 -5.78
C SER A 510 4.84 2.35 -4.70
N GLY A 511 3.78 3.17 -4.69
CA GLY A 511 2.66 3.16 -3.75
C GLY A 511 1.52 4.01 -4.31
N GLY A 512 0.35 4.00 -3.64
CA GLY A 512 -0.83 4.73 -4.09
C GLY A 512 -1.30 4.33 -5.49
N SER A 513 -0.98 3.10 -5.91
CA SER A 513 -1.31 2.52 -7.22
C SER A 513 -0.87 3.36 -8.43
N MET A 514 0.16 4.20 -8.29
CA MET A 514 0.52 5.21 -9.30
C MET A 514 1.69 4.83 -10.21
N THR A 515 2.39 3.73 -9.97
CA THR A 515 3.62 3.39 -10.72
C THR A 515 3.36 3.25 -12.22
N ALA A 516 2.32 2.49 -12.61
CA ALA A 516 1.98 2.34 -14.03
C ALA A 516 1.58 3.68 -14.67
N ALA A 517 0.76 4.48 -13.99
CA ALA A 517 0.29 5.78 -14.48
C ALA A 517 1.42 6.82 -14.59
N SER A 518 2.36 6.84 -13.64
CA SER A 518 3.46 7.82 -13.61
C SER A 518 4.65 7.36 -14.46
N THR A 519 5.25 6.23 -14.08
CA THR A 519 6.47 5.69 -14.71
C THR A 519 6.20 5.16 -16.13
N GLY A 520 5.08 4.44 -16.32
CA GLY A 520 4.68 3.94 -17.63
C GLY A 520 4.44 5.09 -18.63
N SER A 521 3.80 6.19 -18.17
CA SER A 521 3.66 7.38 -19.03
C SER A 521 4.99 8.04 -19.37
N ALA A 522 5.96 8.07 -18.46
CA ALA A 522 7.29 8.64 -18.74
C ALA A 522 8.04 7.78 -19.77
N ILE A 523 7.91 6.45 -19.67
CA ILE A 523 8.51 5.52 -20.63
C ILE A 523 7.85 5.66 -22.02
N ASP A 524 6.52 5.73 -22.10
CA ASP A 524 5.81 5.97 -23.37
C ASP A 524 6.27 7.28 -24.02
N VAL A 525 6.33 8.36 -23.25
CA VAL A 525 6.76 9.68 -23.74
C VAL A 525 8.19 9.65 -24.28
N VAL A 526 9.15 9.11 -23.52
CA VAL A 526 10.57 9.10 -23.94
C VAL A 526 10.78 8.20 -25.17
N CYS A 527 10.07 7.07 -25.25
CA CYS A 527 10.17 6.16 -26.41
C CYS A 527 9.57 6.79 -27.69
N ARG A 528 8.41 7.46 -27.55
CA ARG A 528 7.82 8.22 -28.68
C ARG A 528 8.67 9.40 -29.10
N GLN A 529 9.32 10.10 -28.15
CA GLN A 529 10.25 11.17 -28.48
C GLN A 529 11.47 10.62 -29.24
N ALA A 530 12.05 9.49 -28.83
CA ALA A 530 13.14 8.86 -29.56
C ALA A 530 12.75 8.50 -31.00
N ARG A 531 11.53 7.96 -31.21
CA ARG A 531 10.99 7.73 -32.55
C ARG A 531 10.83 9.02 -33.37
N SER A 532 10.35 10.09 -32.75
CA SER A 532 10.20 11.39 -33.43
C SER A 532 11.54 11.96 -33.85
N GLU A 533 12.58 11.86 -33.00
CA GLU A 533 13.95 12.27 -33.33
C GLU A 533 14.53 11.47 -34.50
N LEU A 534 14.30 10.15 -34.53
CA LEU A 534 14.69 9.27 -35.63
C LEU A 534 13.93 9.61 -36.93
N ALA A 535 12.62 9.84 -36.83
CA ALA A 535 11.79 10.21 -37.99
C ALA A 535 12.24 11.54 -38.60
N ALA A 536 12.68 12.52 -37.81
CA ALA A 536 13.27 13.75 -38.30
C ALA A 536 14.58 13.55 -39.08
N GLN A 537 15.23 12.41 -38.91
CA GLN A 537 16.42 11.98 -39.66
C GLN A 537 16.09 11.04 -40.87
N GLY A 538 14.81 10.95 -41.21
CA GLY A 538 14.34 10.09 -42.29
C GLY A 538 14.27 8.59 -41.96
N VAL A 539 14.35 8.25 -40.67
CA VAL A 539 14.21 6.86 -40.19
C VAL A 539 12.73 6.54 -39.99
N THR A 540 12.17 5.63 -40.78
CA THR A 540 10.72 5.37 -40.81
C THR A 540 10.33 3.93 -40.42
N ASP A 541 11.29 3.03 -40.30
CA ASP A 541 11.09 1.61 -39.97
C ASP A 541 12.29 1.03 -39.17
N LEU A 542 12.16 -0.20 -38.72
CA LEU A 542 13.19 -0.86 -37.89
C LEU A 542 14.51 -1.09 -38.64
N THR A 543 14.46 -1.38 -39.94
CA THR A 543 15.66 -1.61 -40.77
C THR A 543 16.45 -0.32 -40.91
N SER A 544 15.78 0.78 -41.26
CA SER A 544 16.39 2.10 -41.33
C SER A 544 16.88 2.60 -39.97
N MET A 545 16.20 2.23 -38.86
CA MET A 545 16.64 2.52 -37.49
C MET A 545 17.98 1.83 -37.20
N GLY A 546 18.10 0.52 -37.44
CA GLY A 546 19.35 -0.21 -37.23
C GLY A 546 20.48 0.37 -38.07
N ALA A 547 20.24 0.59 -39.35
CA ALA A 547 21.23 1.19 -40.27
C ALA A 547 21.62 2.62 -39.88
N TYR A 548 20.71 3.43 -39.33
CA TYR A 548 21.02 4.75 -38.81
C TYR A 548 21.91 4.67 -37.55
N LEU A 549 21.52 3.84 -36.58
CA LEU A 549 22.28 3.67 -35.32
C LEU A 549 23.69 3.14 -35.57
N ASP A 550 23.85 2.16 -36.48
CA ASP A 550 25.17 1.58 -36.83
C ASP A 550 26.15 2.60 -37.40
N ARG A 551 25.64 3.71 -37.94
CA ARG A 551 26.47 4.83 -38.46
C ARG A 551 26.84 5.87 -37.37
N GLN A 552 26.21 5.85 -36.20
CA GLN A 552 26.55 6.75 -35.13
C GLN A 552 27.91 6.39 -34.50
N PRO A 553 28.67 7.35 -33.93
CA PRO A 553 30.00 7.07 -33.36
C PRO A 553 30.02 5.99 -32.30
N ASP A 554 29.01 5.95 -31.41
CA ASP A 554 28.84 4.96 -30.34
C ASP A 554 27.70 3.96 -30.62
N ARG A 555 27.22 3.93 -31.89
CA ARG A 555 26.10 3.12 -32.37
C ARG A 555 24.84 3.30 -31.54
N SER A 556 24.63 4.45 -30.92
CA SER A 556 23.49 4.66 -30.05
C SER A 556 22.83 6.02 -30.21
N LEU A 557 21.55 6.08 -29.83
CA LEU A 557 20.77 7.29 -29.57
C LEU A 557 20.26 7.23 -28.13
N THR A 558 20.52 8.25 -27.35
CA THR A 558 20.03 8.35 -25.97
C THR A 558 19.09 9.54 -25.84
N VAL A 559 17.89 9.30 -25.35
CA VAL A 559 16.86 10.32 -25.13
C VAL A 559 16.40 10.25 -23.68
N ARG A 560 16.14 11.41 -23.07
CA ARG A 560 15.56 11.52 -21.73
C ARG A 560 14.35 12.44 -21.79
N ALA A 561 13.27 12.03 -21.10
CA ALA A 561 12.06 12.82 -21.00
C ALA A 561 11.38 12.70 -19.64
N ASP A 562 10.55 13.69 -19.36
CA ASP A 562 9.69 13.76 -18.17
C ASP A 562 8.23 13.61 -18.58
N SER A 563 7.43 13.02 -17.69
CA SER A 563 5.98 13.01 -17.78
C SER A 563 5.37 13.46 -16.45
N ALA A 564 4.40 14.35 -16.50
CA ALA A 564 3.71 14.89 -15.32
C ALA A 564 2.19 14.97 -15.57
N PRO A 565 1.37 15.05 -14.51
CA PRO A 565 -0.05 15.34 -14.66
C PRO A 565 -0.29 16.62 -15.50
N GLY A 566 -1.18 16.52 -16.47
CA GLY A 566 -1.57 17.63 -17.33
C GLY A 566 -2.76 18.42 -16.79
N GLU A 567 -3.35 19.26 -17.65
CA GLU A 567 -4.53 20.09 -17.31
C GLU A 567 -5.76 19.26 -16.97
N ASP A 568 -5.92 18.06 -17.56
CA ASP A 568 -7.07 17.20 -17.32
C ASP A 568 -7.17 16.74 -15.86
N ALA A 569 -6.05 16.62 -15.14
CA ALA A 569 -6.04 16.33 -13.70
C ALA A 569 -6.72 17.44 -12.87
N ARG A 570 -6.84 18.65 -13.40
CA ARG A 570 -7.58 19.76 -12.76
C ARG A 570 -9.05 19.79 -13.16
N LYS A 571 -9.40 19.24 -14.34
CA LYS A 571 -10.77 19.29 -14.90
C LYS A 571 -11.61 18.10 -14.46
N TYR A 572 -11.02 16.95 -14.29
CA TYR A 572 -11.71 15.69 -14.00
C TYR A 572 -11.37 15.15 -12.60
N SER A 573 -12.31 14.42 -12.01
CA SER A 573 -12.06 13.52 -10.89
C SER A 573 -11.74 12.12 -11.43
N MET A 574 -10.67 11.51 -10.93
CA MET A 574 -10.08 10.29 -11.52
C MET A 574 -10.01 9.18 -10.49
N HIS A 575 -10.82 8.13 -10.68
CA HIS A 575 -10.89 6.97 -9.80
C HIS A 575 -11.04 5.68 -10.58
N SER A 576 -10.55 4.58 -10.01
CA SER A 576 -10.97 3.23 -10.35
C SER A 576 -12.18 2.86 -9.49
N PHE A 577 -13.10 2.09 -10.05
CA PHE A 577 -14.30 1.62 -9.36
C PHE A 577 -14.48 0.12 -9.53
N GLY A 578 -15.18 -0.51 -8.59
CA GLY A 578 -15.50 -1.92 -8.66
C GLY A 578 -16.74 -2.29 -7.84
N ALA A 579 -17.22 -3.50 -8.07
CA ALA A 579 -18.30 -4.11 -7.30
C ALA A 579 -17.86 -5.50 -6.82
N VAL A 580 -18.01 -5.77 -5.54
CA VAL A 580 -17.62 -7.02 -4.89
C VAL A 580 -18.89 -7.71 -4.38
N PHE A 581 -19.04 -9.00 -4.70
CA PHE A 581 -20.12 -9.86 -4.25
C PHE A 581 -19.53 -11.09 -3.57
N VAL A 582 -20.04 -11.44 -2.40
CA VAL A 582 -19.50 -12.50 -1.56
C VAL A 582 -20.60 -13.46 -1.13
N GLU A 583 -20.31 -14.75 -1.20
CA GLU A 583 -21.05 -15.80 -0.53
C GLU A 583 -20.32 -16.20 0.74
N VAL A 584 -21.02 -16.22 1.87
CA VAL A 584 -20.52 -16.83 3.10
C VAL A 584 -21.36 -18.04 3.47
N ARG A 585 -20.73 -18.99 4.16
CA ARG A 585 -21.35 -20.12 4.82
C ARG A 585 -20.98 -20.08 6.29
N VAL A 586 -21.97 -20.08 7.14
CA VAL A 586 -21.80 -19.98 8.60
C VAL A 586 -22.36 -21.24 9.24
N ASP A 587 -21.49 -21.99 9.92
CA ASP A 587 -21.91 -23.08 10.79
C ASP A 587 -22.64 -22.49 11.99
N ARG A 588 -23.89 -22.89 12.22
CA ARG A 588 -24.73 -22.30 13.25
C ARG A 588 -24.44 -22.79 14.65
N GLU A 589 -23.78 -23.95 14.79
CA GLU A 589 -23.39 -24.49 16.08
C GLU A 589 -22.04 -23.94 16.53
N LEU A 590 -21.07 -23.83 15.60
CA LEU A 590 -19.71 -23.42 15.87
C LEU A 590 -19.46 -21.94 15.66
N GLY A 591 -20.31 -21.24 14.89
CA GLY A 591 -20.06 -19.87 14.48
C GLY A 591 -18.97 -19.73 13.40
N GLU A 592 -18.47 -20.86 12.87
CA GLU A 592 -17.40 -20.87 11.88
C GLU A 592 -17.89 -20.23 10.55
N ILE A 593 -17.10 -19.27 10.04
CA ILE A 593 -17.40 -18.55 8.81
C ILE A 593 -16.47 -19.04 7.71
N ARG A 594 -17.05 -19.46 6.58
CA ARG A 594 -16.30 -19.78 5.35
C ARG A 594 -16.76 -18.86 4.22
N VAL A 595 -15.80 -18.49 3.35
CA VAL A 595 -16.05 -17.68 2.14
C VAL A 595 -15.79 -18.55 0.91
N PRO A 596 -16.75 -19.36 0.46
CA PRO A 596 -16.52 -20.29 -0.65
C PRO A 596 -16.39 -19.57 -1.99
N ARG A 597 -16.90 -18.32 -2.12
CA ARG A 597 -16.92 -17.62 -3.40
C ARG A 597 -16.90 -16.10 -3.25
N VAL A 598 -16.01 -15.47 -4.01
CA VAL A 598 -16.01 -14.03 -4.25
C VAL A 598 -16.10 -13.79 -5.75
N VAL A 599 -17.02 -12.94 -6.18
CA VAL A 599 -17.13 -12.45 -7.55
C VAL A 599 -16.95 -10.95 -7.53
N ALA A 600 -15.99 -10.43 -8.31
CA ALA A 600 -15.81 -8.99 -8.38
C ALA A 600 -15.50 -8.52 -9.81
N SER A 601 -15.98 -7.32 -10.13
CA SER A 601 -15.76 -6.67 -11.41
C SER A 601 -15.23 -5.27 -11.19
N TYR A 602 -14.19 -4.88 -11.98
CA TYR A 602 -13.47 -3.63 -11.80
C TYR A 602 -13.36 -2.85 -13.11
N GLY A 603 -13.63 -1.54 -13.07
CA GLY A 603 -13.31 -0.57 -14.10
C GLY A 603 -12.01 0.16 -13.73
N ALA A 604 -10.95 -0.07 -14.49
CA ALA A 604 -9.60 0.40 -14.17
C ALA A 604 -8.83 0.92 -15.40
N GLY A 605 -9.55 1.47 -16.38
CA GLY A 605 -8.95 1.93 -17.62
C GLY A 605 -8.28 0.81 -18.41
N ARG A 606 -7.26 1.16 -19.17
CA ARG A 606 -6.51 0.19 -20.00
C ARG A 606 -5.69 -0.77 -19.14
N ILE A 607 -5.85 -2.06 -19.36
CA ILE A 607 -5.07 -3.11 -18.68
C ILE A 607 -3.79 -3.39 -19.50
N LEU A 608 -2.62 -3.16 -18.90
CA LEU A 608 -1.33 -3.30 -19.59
C LEU A 608 -0.88 -4.76 -19.68
N ASN A 609 -1.14 -5.55 -18.63
CA ASN A 609 -0.86 -6.98 -18.59
C ASN A 609 -1.94 -7.69 -17.77
N ALA A 610 -2.72 -8.54 -18.43
CA ALA A 610 -3.86 -9.20 -17.79
C ALA A 610 -3.46 -10.13 -16.65
N LYS A 611 -2.33 -10.87 -16.74
CA LYS A 611 -1.86 -11.78 -15.67
C LYS A 611 -1.45 -11.03 -14.41
N THR A 612 -0.60 -10.01 -14.54
CA THR A 612 -0.13 -9.24 -13.38
C THR A 612 -1.24 -8.41 -12.77
N ALA A 613 -2.15 -7.87 -13.59
CA ALA A 613 -3.33 -7.14 -13.13
C ALA A 613 -4.26 -8.03 -12.31
N HIS A 614 -4.60 -9.21 -12.82
CA HIS A 614 -5.44 -10.20 -12.12
C HIS A 614 -4.79 -10.65 -10.81
N SER A 615 -3.46 -10.89 -10.81
CA SER A 615 -2.71 -11.22 -9.59
C SER A 615 -2.80 -10.14 -8.52
N GLN A 616 -2.83 -8.85 -8.91
CA GLN A 616 -3.03 -7.75 -7.95
C GLN A 616 -4.42 -7.77 -7.33
N LEU A 617 -5.46 -8.06 -8.11
CA LEU A 617 -6.83 -8.18 -7.59
C LEU A 617 -6.95 -9.37 -6.63
N ILE A 618 -6.43 -10.55 -7.00
CA ILE A 618 -6.39 -11.73 -6.12
C ILE A 618 -5.77 -11.39 -4.78
N GLY A 619 -4.56 -10.83 -4.78
CA GLY A 619 -3.88 -10.46 -3.54
C GLY A 619 -4.60 -9.39 -2.72
N GLY A 620 -5.39 -8.51 -3.37
CA GLY A 620 -6.24 -7.55 -2.69
C GLY A 620 -7.45 -8.20 -2.02
N VAL A 621 -8.15 -9.08 -2.72
CA VAL A 621 -9.31 -9.82 -2.19
C VAL A 621 -8.90 -10.72 -1.03
N VAL A 622 -7.80 -11.47 -1.18
CA VAL A 622 -7.28 -12.33 -0.10
C VAL A 622 -6.95 -11.50 1.14
N TRP A 623 -6.34 -10.34 0.96
CA TRP A 623 -6.10 -9.46 2.12
C TRP A 623 -7.39 -8.92 2.74
N GLY A 624 -8.41 -8.61 1.92
CA GLY A 624 -9.73 -8.22 2.43
C GLY A 624 -10.43 -9.33 3.22
N LEU A 625 -10.16 -10.62 2.88
CA LEU A 625 -10.58 -11.77 3.68
C LEU A 625 -9.91 -11.74 5.06
N GLY A 626 -8.57 -11.57 5.10
CA GLY A 626 -7.80 -11.46 6.35
C GLY A 626 -8.30 -10.31 7.23
N MET A 627 -8.45 -9.11 6.65
CA MET A 627 -9.00 -7.95 7.34
C MET A 627 -10.38 -8.22 7.94
N ALA A 628 -11.22 -8.97 7.21
CA ALA A 628 -12.59 -9.24 7.67
C ALA A 628 -12.67 -10.27 8.79
N LEU A 629 -11.84 -11.33 8.77
CA LEU A 629 -12.05 -12.55 9.54
C LEU A 629 -10.91 -12.93 10.49
N GLU A 630 -9.69 -12.43 10.30
CA GLU A 630 -8.51 -13.04 10.92
C GLU A 630 -7.53 -12.04 11.51
N GLU A 631 -7.22 -10.93 10.78
CA GLU A 631 -6.09 -10.07 11.08
C GLU A 631 -6.38 -9.09 12.22
N GLU A 632 -5.60 -9.18 13.27
CA GLU A 632 -5.61 -8.26 14.40
C GLU A 632 -4.25 -8.27 15.10
N THR A 633 -3.74 -7.09 15.46
CA THR A 633 -2.56 -6.95 16.31
C THR A 633 -2.97 -6.71 17.75
N LEU A 634 -2.60 -7.62 18.63
CA LEU A 634 -2.91 -7.54 20.07
C LEU A 634 -1.82 -6.79 20.84
N VAL A 635 -2.21 -5.82 21.64
CA VAL A 635 -1.32 -5.00 22.47
C VAL A 635 -1.57 -5.27 23.95
N ASP A 636 -0.52 -5.62 24.71
CA ASP A 636 -0.59 -5.70 26.18
C ASP A 636 -0.71 -4.27 26.76
N PRO A 637 -1.83 -3.91 27.43
CA PRO A 637 -2.04 -2.56 27.93
C PRO A 637 -1.14 -2.16 29.10
N ARG A 638 -0.39 -3.11 29.68
CA ARG A 638 0.53 -2.86 30.78
C ARG A 638 1.90 -2.42 30.32
N THR A 639 2.35 -2.95 29.18
CA THR A 639 3.73 -2.80 28.67
C THR A 639 3.79 -2.18 27.28
N ALA A 640 2.66 -2.01 26.61
CA ALA A 640 2.52 -1.64 25.20
C ALA A 640 3.22 -2.65 24.25
N ARG A 641 3.41 -3.90 24.67
CA ARG A 641 4.03 -4.94 23.88
C ARG A 641 3.03 -5.50 22.87
N TYR A 642 3.48 -5.66 21.63
CA TYR A 642 2.76 -6.43 20.62
C TYR A 642 2.85 -7.92 20.96
N MET A 643 1.71 -8.58 21.20
CA MET A 643 1.65 -9.92 21.76
C MET A 643 1.85 -10.98 20.67
N ASN A 644 1.11 -10.88 19.57
CA ASN A 644 1.11 -11.80 18.45
C ASN A 644 2.04 -11.31 17.32
N ALA A 645 3.31 -11.08 17.63
CA ALA A 645 4.27 -10.43 16.74
C ALA A 645 5.07 -11.42 15.87
N ASP A 646 4.43 -12.46 15.36
CA ASP A 646 4.99 -13.44 14.42
C ASP A 646 3.88 -14.09 13.58
N LEU A 647 4.26 -14.89 12.57
CA LEU A 647 3.30 -15.52 11.65
C LEU A 647 2.64 -16.80 12.23
N ALA A 648 3.00 -17.22 13.43
CA ALA A 648 2.32 -18.30 14.12
C ALA A 648 1.09 -17.83 14.90
N GLU A 649 1.14 -16.58 15.37
CA GLU A 649 0.07 -15.99 16.21
C GLU A 649 -0.68 -14.83 15.54
N TYR A 650 -0.08 -14.15 14.56
CA TYR A 650 -0.77 -13.19 13.70
C TYR A 650 -1.34 -13.94 12.50
N HIS A 651 -2.63 -14.21 12.54
CA HIS A 651 -3.30 -15.01 11.51
C HIS A 651 -3.45 -14.21 10.22
N VAL A 652 -3.18 -14.86 9.11
CA VAL A 652 -3.43 -14.37 7.75
C VAL A 652 -4.08 -15.50 6.95
N PRO A 653 -4.91 -15.21 5.95
CA PRO A 653 -5.55 -16.24 5.14
C PRO A 653 -4.53 -17.20 4.53
N VAL A 654 -4.71 -18.47 4.74
CA VAL A 654 -3.96 -19.53 4.06
C VAL A 654 -4.77 -20.06 2.89
N ASN A 655 -4.16 -20.93 2.07
CA ASN A 655 -4.82 -21.42 0.85
C ASN A 655 -6.16 -22.13 1.11
N ALA A 656 -6.33 -22.72 2.32
CA ALA A 656 -7.58 -23.38 2.72
C ALA A 656 -8.74 -22.41 3.00
N ASP A 657 -8.43 -21.15 3.34
CA ASP A 657 -9.44 -20.13 3.66
C ASP A 657 -9.94 -19.42 2.40
N VAL A 658 -9.19 -19.53 1.31
CA VAL A 658 -9.49 -18.85 0.05
C VAL A 658 -10.32 -19.77 -0.84
N GLY A 659 -11.59 -19.42 -1.00
CA GLY A 659 -12.51 -20.08 -1.93
C GLY A 659 -12.26 -19.69 -3.40
N THR A 660 -13.28 -19.85 -4.22
CA THR A 660 -13.22 -19.46 -5.64
C THR A 660 -13.26 -17.94 -5.79
N LEU A 661 -12.26 -17.40 -6.48
CA LEU A 661 -12.18 -15.98 -6.82
C LEU A 661 -12.48 -15.80 -8.32
N ASP A 662 -13.65 -15.26 -8.65
CA ASP A 662 -14.06 -14.93 -10.01
C ASP A 662 -13.94 -13.41 -10.22
N LEU A 663 -12.75 -12.96 -10.64
CA LEU A 663 -12.40 -11.56 -10.77
C LEU A 663 -12.32 -11.15 -12.24
N SER A 664 -12.92 -10.02 -12.59
CA SER A 664 -12.99 -9.55 -13.97
C SER A 664 -12.74 -8.04 -14.09
N PHE A 665 -12.30 -7.63 -15.26
CA PHE A 665 -12.29 -6.22 -15.66
C PHE A 665 -13.46 -5.97 -16.61
N VAL A 666 -14.16 -4.85 -16.41
CA VAL A 666 -15.08 -4.30 -17.42
C VAL A 666 -14.27 -3.44 -18.40
N GLU A 667 -14.72 -3.38 -19.65
CA GLU A 667 -14.07 -2.53 -20.63
C GLU A 667 -14.23 -1.07 -20.26
N GLU A 668 -13.13 -0.34 -20.16
CA GLU A 668 -13.11 1.07 -19.81
C GLU A 668 -12.05 1.81 -20.62
N HIS A 669 -12.48 2.86 -21.31
CA HIS A 669 -11.58 3.77 -22.01
C HIS A 669 -11.58 5.13 -21.33
N ASP A 670 -10.40 5.57 -20.85
CA ASP A 670 -10.22 6.88 -20.22
C ASP A 670 -9.13 7.68 -20.93
N PRO A 671 -9.50 8.60 -21.83
CA PRO A 671 -8.55 9.39 -22.61
C PRO A 671 -7.92 10.55 -21.82
N TYR A 672 -8.45 10.85 -20.62
CA TYR A 672 -8.04 12.02 -19.82
C TYR A 672 -7.05 11.66 -18.70
N VAL A 673 -7.01 10.39 -18.28
CA VAL A 673 -6.28 9.99 -17.08
C VAL A 673 -4.76 10.11 -17.24
N ASN A 674 -4.20 9.66 -18.36
CA ASN A 674 -2.78 9.77 -18.71
C ASN A 674 -2.54 9.26 -20.16
N PRO A 675 -1.33 9.45 -20.74
CA PRO A 675 -1.02 9.09 -22.13
C PRO A 675 -1.29 7.63 -22.52
N ILE A 676 -1.23 6.71 -21.58
CA ILE A 676 -1.40 5.27 -21.82
C ILE A 676 -2.77 4.74 -21.35
N GLY A 677 -3.65 5.60 -20.83
CA GLY A 677 -5.03 5.28 -20.47
C GLY A 677 -5.22 4.36 -19.25
N VAL A 678 -4.22 4.24 -18.37
CA VAL A 678 -4.24 3.29 -17.24
C VAL A 678 -4.73 3.94 -15.96
N LYS A 679 -5.44 3.19 -15.13
CA LYS A 679 -5.78 3.53 -13.76
C LYS A 679 -5.08 2.58 -12.77
N GLY A 680 -5.05 2.97 -11.50
CA GLY A 680 -4.42 2.15 -10.47
C GLY A 680 -5.28 0.93 -10.09
N ILE A 681 -4.64 -0.25 -9.97
CA ILE A 681 -5.29 -1.51 -9.57
C ILE A 681 -4.62 -2.19 -8.39
N GLY A 682 -3.46 -1.70 -7.94
CA GLY A 682 -2.67 -2.34 -6.89
C GLY A 682 -3.37 -2.37 -5.53
N GLU A 683 -4.29 -1.46 -5.29
CA GLU A 683 -4.94 -1.26 -3.99
C GLU A 683 -6.45 -1.46 -4.00
N ILE A 684 -7.14 -1.22 -5.11
CA ILE A 684 -8.60 -1.34 -5.19
C ILE A 684 -9.12 -2.74 -4.82
N GLY A 685 -8.33 -3.79 -5.02
CA GLY A 685 -8.73 -5.17 -4.76
C GLY A 685 -9.08 -5.49 -3.30
N ILE A 686 -8.57 -4.71 -2.32
CA ILE A 686 -8.93 -4.90 -0.89
C ILE A 686 -10.19 -4.12 -0.51
N THR A 687 -10.48 -3.03 -1.22
CA THR A 687 -11.60 -2.14 -0.88
C THR A 687 -12.95 -2.82 -1.12
N GLY A 688 -13.90 -2.63 -0.20
CA GLY A 688 -15.22 -3.24 -0.26
C GLY A 688 -15.29 -4.70 0.19
N VAL A 689 -14.19 -5.46 0.20
CA VAL A 689 -14.23 -6.91 0.51
C VAL A 689 -14.70 -7.16 1.94
N ALA A 690 -14.14 -6.49 2.93
CA ALA A 690 -14.53 -6.66 4.33
C ALA A 690 -16.01 -6.30 4.57
N ALA A 691 -16.50 -5.24 3.93
CA ALA A 691 -17.92 -4.89 4.00
C ALA A 691 -18.83 -5.94 3.33
N ALA A 692 -18.43 -6.44 2.15
CA ALA A 692 -19.21 -7.46 1.46
C ALA A 692 -19.33 -8.75 2.30
N ILE A 693 -18.24 -9.14 2.99
CA ILE A 693 -18.25 -10.27 3.93
C ILE A 693 -19.17 -9.97 5.13
N ALA A 694 -19.03 -8.80 5.78
CA ALA A 694 -19.86 -8.42 6.91
C ALA A 694 -21.35 -8.39 6.55
N ASN A 695 -21.71 -7.90 5.37
CA ASN A 695 -23.05 -7.87 4.83
C ASN A 695 -23.58 -9.28 4.52
N ALA A 696 -22.70 -10.17 4.01
CA ALA A 696 -23.03 -11.56 3.79
C ALA A 696 -23.25 -12.33 5.11
N VAL A 697 -22.43 -12.10 6.13
CA VAL A 697 -22.60 -12.67 7.48
C VAL A 697 -23.94 -12.23 8.06
N TYR A 698 -24.31 -10.96 7.94
CA TYR A 698 -25.64 -10.49 8.37
C TYR A 698 -26.76 -11.20 7.61
N ASN A 699 -26.67 -11.31 6.29
CA ASN A 699 -27.67 -11.99 5.48
C ASN A 699 -27.79 -13.49 5.84
N ALA A 700 -26.68 -14.14 6.22
CA ALA A 700 -26.67 -15.53 6.68
C ALA A 700 -27.30 -15.73 8.07
N THR A 701 -27.04 -14.79 9.01
CA THR A 701 -27.28 -15.04 10.44
C THR A 701 -28.28 -14.10 11.09
N GLY A 702 -28.52 -12.93 10.50
CA GLY A 702 -29.22 -11.80 11.13
C GLY A 702 -28.39 -11.03 12.15
N VAL A 703 -27.14 -11.43 12.35
CA VAL A 703 -26.21 -10.77 13.30
C VAL A 703 -25.39 -9.70 12.58
N ARG A 704 -25.52 -8.43 12.97
CA ARG A 704 -24.75 -7.34 12.45
C ARG A 704 -23.48 -7.14 13.29
N VAL A 705 -22.33 -7.59 12.78
CA VAL A 705 -21.02 -7.35 13.38
C VAL A 705 -20.43 -6.08 12.77
N ARG A 706 -20.04 -5.13 13.62
CA ARG A 706 -19.52 -3.81 13.23
C ARG A 706 -18.07 -3.59 13.67
N ASP A 707 -17.45 -4.58 14.25
CA ASP A 707 -16.07 -4.58 14.75
C ASP A 707 -15.28 -5.74 14.13
N LEU A 708 -14.24 -5.42 13.38
CA LEU A 708 -13.35 -6.40 12.75
C LEU A 708 -12.27 -6.88 13.73
N PRO A 709 -11.74 -8.10 13.53
CA PRO A 709 -12.22 -9.15 12.63
C PRO A 709 -13.55 -9.74 13.12
N ILE A 710 -14.33 -10.33 12.19
CA ILE A 710 -15.59 -11.02 12.50
C ILE A 710 -15.26 -12.43 13.00
N THR A 711 -15.05 -12.56 14.29
CA THR A 711 -14.72 -13.83 14.93
C THR A 711 -15.98 -14.63 15.28
N LEU A 712 -15.84 -15.92 15.48
CA LEU A 712 -16.95 -16.85 15.71
C LEU A 712 -17.78 -16.48 16.97
N ASP A 713 -17.14 -16.02 18.03
CA ASP A 713 -17.81 -15.58 19.27
C ASP A 713 -18.76 -14.40 19.03
N LYS A 714 -18.36 -13.42 18.18
CA LYS A 714 -19.20 -12.26 17.82
C LYS A 714 -20.48 -12.66 17.08
N VAL A 715 -20.44 -13.77 16.37
CA VAL A 715 -21.63 -14.34 15.69
C VAL A 715 -22.48 -15.16 16.67
N MET A 716 -21.83 -15.96 17.53
CA MET A 716 -22.50 -16.85 18.49
C MET A 716 -23.20 -16.13 19.65
N GLU A 717 -22.59 -15.09 20.20
CA GLU A 717 -23.14 -14.34 21.33
C GLU A 717 -24.52 -13.75 21.07
N LYS A 718 -24.79 -13.36 19.81
CA LYS A 718 -26.05 -12.73 19.41
C LYS A 718 -27.08 -13.69 18.86
N THR A 719 -26.72 -14.96 18.60
CA THR A 719 -27.67 -16.01 18.18
C THR A 719 -28.33 -16.73 19.35
N ARG A 720 -27.84 -16.50 20.59
CA ARG A 720 -28.39 -17.13 21.83
C ARG A 720 -29.47 -16.33 22.55
N VAL A 721 -29.89 -15.16 22.02
CA VAL A 721 -30.94 -14.31 22.63
C VAL A 721 -32.33 -14.57 21.99
#